data_865c96be867efbf752335a97c7755181
#
_entry.id   865c96be867efbf752335a97c7755181
#
_cell.length_a   1.000
_cell.length_b   1.000
_cell.length_c   1.000
_cell.angle_alpha   90.00
_cell.angle_beta   90.00
_cell.angle_gamma   90.00
#
_symmetry.space_group_name_H-M   'P 1'
#
loop_
_entity.id
_entity.type
_entity.pdbx_description
1 polymer ?
#
loop_
_entity_poly.entity_id
_entity_poly.type
_entity_poly.pdbx_seq_one_letter_code
_entity_poly.pdbx_strand_id
1 'polypeptide(L)'
;MTARGPAVRRWARAGLLVVLCSLALVLWHPGERGGLGTAIEGRLLDLRFALRAPSPPPDTVAVVAFDDLAVSTLLTFPPTRTDIADTVRQAFAAGAEVVALDLLMVDARADDPALAEALTSGATVLGVAEAPPTAAPSALTDPGGFGLVIGPEPPAPLPAMGPAAGLQGHAALGHVTVRHGGDGMLRRMRPALALQTPDGVTVLPGLAIAAISAQQVRPDLIRPGGMRASRLEGAWPAARLDLQGALPLNFHGPEGTIPTHSAVALSGVDLSGRIVFLGATATGFGDRHATSLDSSFPGVEVHATLAANLLDGRVLRRDAAAMGLGGALAVAVALAGFWGGSLARPWRALLTGLGVTVAALAALQAAFAAGWWLDATTVLAALLAGLAVGAMSRILDTRRRATNLARFQSPRLVEVIASQAEALQSGATQDAVVLFVDIVGFTARSERMGPAETAAFLRAFHEKVEAAADPLGGTILQFAGDGVLVVFGLPEPAAGDATRALHFVERLFDVAAQGGLDLRAGGHAGPVQFSLLGGTRHRIVSVSGDVVNMASRLQQLAKTHHVALALSDALIASDGPARAWADAAGLTSLADQALRGRAAPETIWIGMPPEPRTPAPRAAGTGPGRHTRSGSGAAGG
;
A
#
# COMPACT_ATOMS: atom_id res chain seq x y z
N MET A 1 -7.60 -8.52 -36.02
CA MET A 1 -6.71 -8.92 -34.89
C MET A 1 -5.87 -7.79 -34.31
N THR A 2 -6.33 -6.55 -34.07
CA THR A 2 -5.42 -5.42 -33.75
C THR A 2 -5.89 -4.45 -32.66
N ALA A 3 -7.01 -4.71 -31.99
CA ALA A 3 -7.51 -3.76 -30.98
C ALA A 3 -7.10 -4.08 -29.51
N ARG A 4 -6.36 -5.15 -29.22
CA ARG A 4 -5.97 -5.54 -27.86
C ARG A 4 -4.65 -4.91 -27.38
N GLY A 5 -3.87 -4.28 -28.27
CA GLY A 5 -2.52 -3.77 -27.98
C GLY A 5 -2.41 -2.73 -26.84
N PRO A 6 -3.17 -1.62 -26.83
CA PRO A 6 -2.93 -0.54 -25.86
C PRO A 6 -3.43 -0.86 -24.44
N ALA A 7 -4.49 -1.66 -24.31
CA ALA A 7 -4.98 -2.11 -22.99
C ALA A 7 -4.01 -3.12 -22.37
N VAL A 8 -3.55 -4.11 -23.12
CA VAL A 8 -2.59 -5.12 -22.66
C VAL A 8 -1.28 -4.47 -22.22
N ARG A 9 -0.77 -3.48 -22.96
CA ARG A 9 0.46 -2.74 -22.58
C ARG A 9 0.30 -1.97 -21.28
N ARG A 10 -0.87 -1.42 -20.97
CA ARG A 10 -1.12 -0.71 -19.71
C ARG A 10 -1.14 -1.66 -18.51
N TRP A 11 -1.84 -2.77 -18.64
CA TRP A 11 -1.88 -3.80 -17.60
C TRP A 11 -0.50 -4.41 -17.33
N ALA A 12 0.29 -4.64 -18.39
CA ALA A 12 1.68 -5.08 -18.26
C ALA A 12 2.55 -4.06 -17.51
N ARG A 13 2.40 -2.75 -17.80
CA ARG A 13 3.11 -1.70 -17.07
C ARG A 13 2.71 -1.61 -15.61
N ALA A 14 1.42 -1.75 -15.28
CA ALA A 14 0.95 -1.78 -13.90
C ALA A 14 1.48 -3.01 -13.16
N GLY A 15 1.48 -4.19 -13.78
CA GLY A 15 2.08 -5.40 -13.22
C GLY A 15 3.59 -5.27 -12.99
N LEU A 16 4.32 -4.66 -13.93
CA LEU A 16 5.74 -4.36 -13.77
C LEU A 16 5.99 -3.40 -12.59
N LEU A 17 5.16 -2.37 -12.43
CA LEU A 17 5.23 -1.46 -11.28
C LEU A 17 5.07 -2.23 -9.96
N VAL A 18 4.12 -3.16 -9.88
CA VAL A 18 3.92 -4.00 -8.69
C VAL A 18 5.17 -4.82 -8.38
N VAL A 19 5.78 -5.44 -9.39
CA VAL A 19 7.04 -6.19 -9.21
C VAL A 19 8.16 -5.28 -8.71
N LEU A 20 8.34 -4.11 -9.33
CA LEU A 20 9.38 -3.15 -8.93
C LEU A 20 9.15 -2.63 -7.50
N CYS A 21 7.92 -2.29 -7.13
CA CYS A 21 7.58 -1.89 -5.76
C CYS A 21 7.85 -3.02 -4.75
N SER A 22 7.50 -4.27 -5.10
CA SER A 22 7.77 -5.42 -4.23
C SER A 22 9.26 -5.67 -4.06
N LEU A 23 10.05 -5.59 -5.13
CA LEU A 23 11.50 -5.68 -5.07
C LEU A 23 12.12 -4.54 -4.24
N ALA A 24 11.61 -3.32 -4.38
CA ALA A 24 12.04 -2.19 -3.56
C ALA A 24 11.74 -2.42 -2.07
N LEU A 25 10.57 -2.95 -1.72
CA LEU A 25 10.22 -3.33 -0.36
C LEU A 25 11.14 -4.43 0.18
N VAL A 26 11.43 -5.46 -0.62
CA VAL A 26 12.37 -6.52 -0.24
C VAL A 26 13.77 -5.98 0.01
N LEU A 27 14.26 -5.07 -0.85
CA LEU A 27 15.57 -4.44 -0.70
C LEU A 27 15.63 -3.44 0.46
N TRP A 28 14.51 -2.80 0.79
CA TRP A 28 14.43 -1.84 1.89
C TRP A 28 14.36 -2.50 3.27
N HIS A 29 13.87 -3.73 3.37
CA HIS A 29 13.75 -4.51 4.63
C HIS A 29 13.08 -3.72 5.76
N PRO A 30 11.80 -3.37 5.63
CA PRO A 30 11.11 -2.56 6.64
C PRO A 30 11.09 -3.23 8.03
N GLY A 31 11.12 -4.56 8.10
CA GLY A 31 11.16 -5.32 9.34
C GLY A 31 12.51 -5.31 10.07
N GLU A 32 13.58 -4.74 9.48
CA GLU A 32 14.93 -4.76 10.09
C GLU A 32 15.53 -3.38 10.35
N ARG A 33 15.00 -2.32 9.74
CA ARG A 33 15.60 -0.96 9.83
C ARG A 33 15.17 -0.13 11.02
N GLY A 34 14.45 -0.72 11.95
CA GLY A 34 13.90 0.00 13.09
C GLY A 34 12.54 0.68 12.78
N GLY A 35 11.94 1.28 13.79
CA GLY A 35 10.66 1.95 13.67
C GLY A 35 9.45 1.02 13.56
N LEU A 36 8.38 1.50 12.92
CA LEU A 36 7.08 0.81 12.87
C LEU A 36 7.15 -0.58 12.21
N GLY A 37 7.94 -0.72 11.15
CA GLY A 37 8.08 -2.00 10.44
C GLY A 37 8.67 -3.10 11.32
N THR A 38 9.69 -2.78 12.11
CA THR A 38 10.32 -3.72 13.06
C THR A 38 9.36 -4.09 14.19
N ALA A 39 8.60 -3.12 14.70
CA ALA A 39 7.60 -3.38 15.73
C ALA A 39 6.48 -4.30 15.24
N ILE A 40 5.98 -4.08 14.01
CA ILE A 40 4.96 -4.95 13.40
C ILE A 40 5.53 -6.36 13.18
N GLU A 41 6.75 -6.48 12.61
CA GLU A 41 7.39 -7.80 12.41
C GLU A 41 7.57 -8.54 13.74
N GLY A 42 7.98 -7.82 14.79
CA GLY A 42 8.09 -8.39 16.12
C GLY A 42 6.77 -9.00 16.62
N ARG A 43 5.67 -8.25 16.52
CA ARG A 43 4.33 -8.72 16.92
C ARG A 43 3.85 -9.91 16.07
N LEU A 44 4.13 -9.87 14.75
CA LEU A 44 3.79 -10.99 13.87
C LEU A 44 4.62 -12.24 14.18
N LEU A 45 5.87 -12.08 14.60
CA LEU A 45 6.70 -13.18 15.07
C LEU A 45 6.16 -13.77 16.39
N ASP A 46 5.82 -12.93 17.37
CA ASP A 46 5.26 -13.34 18.64
C ASP A 46 3.97 -14.15 18.41
N LEU A 47 3.10 -13.71 17.50
CA LEU A 47 1.90 -14.45 17.10
C LEU A 47 2.25 -15.82 16.48
N ARG A 48 3.31 -15.91 15.66
CA ARG A 48 3.73 -17.20 15.07
C ARG A 48 4.22 -18.19 16.13
N PHE A 49 4.94 -17.70 17.15
CA PHE A 49 5.32 -18.51 18.30
C PHE A 49 4.08 -18.98 19.08
N ALA A 50 3.12 -18.08 19.35
CA ALA A 50 1.88 -18.42 20.06
C ALA A 50 1.00 -19.44 19.32
N LEU A 51 1.02 -19.42 17.97
CA LEU A 51 0.28 -20.38 17.14
C LEU A 51 1.02 -21.71 16.93
N ARG A 52 2.27 -21.82 17.37
CA ARG A 52 3.06 -23.04 17.25
C ARG A 52 2.94 -23.86 18.53
N ALA A 53 2.70 -25.16 18.41
CA ALA A 53 2.74 -26.06 19.55
C ALA A 53 4.12 -26.01 20.21
N PRO A 54 4.21 -26.10 21.55
CA PRO A 54 5.48 -26.25 22.25
C PRO A 54 6.28 -27.42 21.69
N SER A 55 7.58 -27.25 21.61
CA SER A 55 8.48 -28.34 21.21
C SER A 55 8.80 -29.22 22.42
N PRO A 56 9.08 -30.51 22.22
CA PRO A 56 9.55 -31.34 23.32
C PRO A 56 10.79 -30.73 23.97
N PRO A 57 10.97 -30.90 25.29
CA PRO A 57 12.14 -30.42 25.99
C PRO A 57 13.41 -31.06 25.40
N PRO A 58 14.52 -30.31 25.29
CA PRO A 58 15.78 -30.87 24.81
C PRO A 58 16.39 -31.83 25.84
N ASP A 59 16.96 -32.94 25.36
CA ASP A 59 17.67 -33.89 26.21
C ASP A 59 19.15 -33.50 26.45
N THR A 60 19.65 -32.54 25.66
CA THR A 60 21.08 -32.17 25.63
C THR A 60 21.46 -31.10 26.66
N VAL A 61 20.51 -30.38 27.19
CA VAL A 61 20.72 -29.28 28.14
C VAL A 61 19.81 -29.36 29.33
N ALA A 62 20.25 -28.81 30.45
CA ALA A 62 19.43 -28.59 31.64
C ALA A 62 19.78 -27.27 32.33
N VAL A 63 18.85 -26.73 33.11
CA VAL A 63 19.06 -25.56 33.95
C VAL A 63 19.13 -26.03 35.41
N VAL A 64 20.13 -25.58 36.13
CA VAL A 64 20.16 -25.64 37.60
C VAL A 64 19.97 -24.25 38.16
N ALA A 65 18.90 -24.04 38.90
CA ALA A 65 18.45 -22.72 39.23
C ALA A 65 18.59 -22.42 40.76
N PHE A 66 19.14 -21.26 41.05
CA PHE A 66 18.92 -20.64 42.34
C PHE A 66 17.52 -20.01 42.31
N ASP A 67 16.51 -20.83 42.56
CA ASP A 67 15.09 -20.49 42.55
C ASP A 67 14.57 -20.05 43.94
N ASP A 68 13.27 -19.85 44.10
CA ASP A 68 12.67 -19.44 45.36
C ASP A 68 12.88 -20.49 46.45
N LEU A 69 12.95 -21.78 46.09
CA LEU A 69 13.29 -22.85 47.04
C LEU A 69 14.73 -22.71 47.55
N ALA A 70 15.67 -22.43 46.62
CA ALA A 70 17.06 -22.22 46.97
C ALA A 70 17.23 -21.00 47.89
N VAL A 71 16.56 -19.89 47.57
CA VAL A 71 16.56 -18.67 48.42
C VAL A 71 16.05 -18.95 49.83
N SER A 72 14.94 -19.69 49.96
CA SER A 72 14.36 -20.03 51.27
C SER A 72 15.21 -21.02 52.05
N THR A 73 15.94 -21.90 51.38
CA THR A 73 16.75 -22.96 52.01
C THR A 73 18.13 -22.41 52.44
N LEU A 74 18.80 -21.63 51.59
CA LEU A 74 20.14 -21.09 51.85
C LEU A 74 20.11 -19.91 52.82
N LEU A 75 18.96 -19.26 53.01
CA LEU A 75 18.75 -18.07 53.86
C LEU A 75 19.65 -16.88 53.52
N THR A 76 20.39 -16.97 52.45
CA THR A 76 21.28 -15.92 51.92
C THR A 76 21.09 -15.77 50.42
N PHE A 77 20.96 -14.53 49.96
CA PHE A 77 20.96 -14.25 48.53
C PHE A 77 21.65 -12.89 48.27
N PRO A 78 22.49 -12.76 47.27
CA PRO A 78 22.96 -13.78 46.31
C PRO A 78 23.71 -14.92 47.02
N PRO A 79 23.72 -16.14 46.44
CA PRO A 79 24.38 -17.30 46.99
C PRO A 79 25.88 -17.03 47.26
N THR A 80 26.43 -17.63 48.31
CA THR A 80 27.87 -17.53 48.59
C THR A 80 28.71 -18.30 47.53
N ARG A 81 30.01 -18.03 47.46
CA ARG A 81 30.89 -18.80 46.58
C ARG A 81 30.92 -20.28 46.97
N THR A 82 30.77 -20.57 48.25
CA THR A 82 30.67 -21.92 48.76
C THR A 82 29.42 -22.63 48.29
N ASP A 83 28.22 -21.96 48.36
CA ASP A 83 26.97 -22.52 47.85
C ASP A 83 27.05 -22.82 46.34
N ILE A 84 27.66 -21.92 45.56
CA ILE A 84 27.88 -22.12 44.13
C ILE A 84 28.85 -23.30 43.90
N ALA A 85 29.94 -23.38 44.66
CA ALA A 85 30.92 -24.46 44.59
C ALA A 85 30.28 -25.84 44.86
N ASP A 86 29.45 -25.92 45.89
CA ASP A 86 28.73 -27.15 46.24
C ASP A 86 27.72 -27.56 45.16
N THR A 87 27.02 -26.59 44.58
CA THR A 87 26.11 -26.82 43.45
C THR A 87 26.87 -27.34 42.22
N VAL A 88 28.02 -26.76 41.88
CA VAL A 88 28.88 -27.20 40.77
C VAL A 88 29.34 -28.66 40.98
N ARG A 89 29.83 -28.99 42.21
CA ARG A 89 30.24 -30.37 42.54
C ARG A 89 29.07 -31.36 42.45
N GLN A 90 27.89 -30.97 42.95
CA GLN A 90 26.69 -31.81 42.87
C GLN A 90 26.22 -32.00 41.42
N ALA A 91 26.30 -30.97 40.56
CA ALA A 91 25.93 -31.08 39.16
C ALA A 91 26.85 -32.09 38.43
N PHE A 92 28.18 -32.04 38.68
CA PHE A 92 29.10 -33.04 38.14
C PHE A 92 28.89 -34.43 38.73
N ALA A 93 28.59 -34.54 40.01
CA ALA A 93 28.23 -35.82 40.67
C ALA A 93 26.95 -36.41 40.09
N ALA A 94 26.01 -35.59 39.64
CA ALA A 94 24.78 -35.98 38.93
C ALA A 94 25.02 -36.32 37.43
N GLY A 95 26.26 -36.23 36.95
CA GLY A 95 26.67 -36.63 35.57
C GLY A 95 26.71 -35.50 34.56
N ALA A 96 26.66 -34.22 34.95
CA ALA A 96 26.82 -33.13 34.04
C ALA A 96 28.15 -33.18 33.30
N GLU A 97 28.19 -32.96 31.99
CA GLU A 97 29.44 -32.91 31.20
C GLU A 97 30.08 -31.52 31.27
N VAL A 98 29.28 -30.47 31.24
CA VAL A 98 29.73 -29.08 31.33
C VAL A 98 28.81 -28.32 32.29
N VAL A 99 29.38 -27.43 33.09
CA VAL A 99 28.63 -26.50 33.94
C VAL A 99 28.96 -25.06 33.51
N ALA A 100 28.01 -24.36 32.93
CA ALA A 100 28.13 -22.96 32.51
C ALA A 100 27.38 -22.05 33.51
N LEU A 101 28.13 -21.12 34.10
CA LEU A 101 27.62 -20.25 35.16
C LEU A 101 27.17 -18.92 34.57
N ASP A 102 25.87 -18.69 34.55
CA ASP A 102 25.24 -17.42 34.23
C ASP A 102 25.13 -16.55 35.50
N LEU A 103 26.27 -16.32 36.11
CA LEU A 103 26.43 -15.56 37.34
C LEU A 103 27.66 -14.64 37.22
N LEU A 104 27.47 -13.33 37.48
CA LEU A 104 28.56 -12.39 37.46
C LEU A 104 29.27 -12.35 38.84
N MET A 105 30.53 -12.73 38.85
CA MET A 105 31.34 -12.87 40.05
C MET A 105 32.49 -11.85 40.07
N VAL A 106 32.14 -10.57 40.01
CA VAL A 106 33.10 -9.47 39.78
C VAL A 106 33.96 -9.19 41.01
N ASP A 107 33.38 -9.24 42.20
CA ASP A 107 34.05 -8.90 43.44
C ASP A 107 34.82 -10.10 43.99
N ALA A 108 36.07 -9.85 44.45
CA ALA A 108 36.83 -10.83 45.16
C ALA A 108 36.22 -11.09 46.56
N ARG A 109 36.08 -12.34 46.93
CA ARG A 109 35.52 -12.79 48.23
C ARG A 109 36.42 -13.80 48.91
N ALA A 110 36.29 -13.90 50.22
CA ALA A 110 37.12 -14.76 51.03
C ALA A 110 36.90 -16.27 50.70
N ASP A 111 35.74 -16.61 50.15
CA ASP A 111 35.36 -17.97 49.76
C ASP A 111 35.60 -18.29 48.24
N ASP A 112 36.24 -17.36 47.48
CA ASP A 112 36.67 -17.64 46.09
C ASP A 112 37.52 -18.91 45.93
N PRO A 113 38.44 -19.26 46.83
CA PRO A 113 39.24 -20.50 46.68
C PRO A 113 38.41 -21.78 46.67
N ALA A 114 37.30 -21.85 47.40
CA ALA A 114 36.39 -23.01 47.41
C ALA A 114 35.71 -23.18 46.04
N LEU A 115 35.33 -22.06 45.42
CA LEU A 115 34.76 -22.07 44.07
C LEU A 115 35.81 -22.37 43.01
N ALA A 116 36.99 -21.76 43.10
CA ALA A 116 38.11 -22.01 42.18
C ALA A 116 38.46 -23.52 42.13
N GLU A 117 38.48 -24.19 43.27
CA GLU A 117 38.67 -25.64 43.36
C GLU A 117 37.52 -26.40 42.65
N ALA A 118 36.26 -26.04 42.95
CA ALA A 118 35.09 -26.68 42.32
C ALA A 118 35.07 -26.51 40.80
N LEU A 119 35.51 -25.38 40.27
CA LEU A 119 35.57 -25.11 38.83
C LEU A 119 36.58 -26.05 38.11
N THR A 120 37.55 -26.65 38.81
CA THR A 120 38.48 -27.63 38.23
C THR A 120 37.96 -29.05 38.26
N SER A 121 36.77 -29.33 38.84
CA SER A 121 36.18 -30.66 38.93
C SER A 121 35.70 -31.21 37.58
N GLY A 122 35.58 -30.37 36.56
CA GLY A 122 35.16 -30.71 35.21
C GLY A 122 35.23 -29.52 34.27
N ALA A 123 34.59 -29.63 33.11
CA ALA A 123 34.51 -28.54 32.15
C ALA A 123 33.57 -27.47 32.65
N THR A 124 34.09 -26.27 32.91
CA THR A 124 33.29 -25.13 33.44
C THR A 124 33.46 -23.88 32.59
N VAL A 125 32.42 -23.03 32.58
CA VAL A 125 32.43 -21.74 31.86
C VAL A 125 31.89 -20.66 32.81
N LEU A 126 32.62 -19.56 32.94
CA LEU A 126 32.21 -18.39 33.73
C LEU A 126 31.63 -17.27 32.85
N GLY A 127 30.60 -16.60 33.36
CA GLY A 127 29.97 -15.47 32.74
C GLY A 127 30.81 -14.18 32.76
N VAL A 128 30.87 -13.49 31.63
CA VAL A 128 31.44 -12.14 31.46
C VAL A 128 30.38 -11.25 30.84
N ALA A 129 30.22 -10.03 31.33
CA ALA A 129 29.27 -9.08 30.77
C ALA A 129 29.97 -7.83 30.17
N GLU A 130 29.22 -7.07 29.39
CA GLU A 130 29.57 -5.69 29.04
C GLU A 130 29.35 -4.79 30.26
N ALA A 131 30.31 -3.97 30.60
CA ALA A 131 30.18 -2.93 31.60
C ALA A 131 29.73 -1.60 30.96
N PRO A 132 29.18 -0.65 31.76
CA PRO A 132 28.92 0.71 31.29
C PRO A 132 30.18 1.33 30.67
N PRO A 133 30.04 2.21 29.65
CA PRO A 133 31.21 2.80 28.96
C PRO A 133 32.18 3.57 29.86
N THR A 134 31.73 3.99 31.05
CA THR A 134 32.52 4.71 32.06
C THR A 134 33.24 3.80 33.07
N ALA A 135 32.98 2.51 33.03
CA ALA A 135 33.59 1.54 33.93
C ALA A 135 35.03 1.23 33.49
N ALA A 136 35.89 0.95 34.47
CA ALA A 136 37.22 0.41 34.18
C ALA A 136 37.07 -1.05 33.67
N PRO A 137 37.73 -1.43 32.58
CA PRO A 137 37.67 -2.78 32.06
C PRO A 137 38.36 -3.77 32.98
N SER A 138 37.76 -4.93 33.22
CA SER A 138 38.40 -6.05 33.93
C SER A 138 39.47 -6.66 33.06
N ALA A 139 40.59 -7.07 33.67
CA ALA A 139 41.54 -7.98 33.04
C ALA A 139 40.87 -9.36 32.87
N LEU A 140 41.05 -9.98 31.73
CA LEU A 140 40.54 -11.32 31.44
C LEU A 140 41.66 -12.25 31.10
N THR A 141 41.79 -13.32 31.88
CA THR A 141 42.73 -14.41 31.58
C THR A 141 41.91 -15.56 31.00
N ASP A 142 41.97 -15.75 29.70
CA ASP A 142 41.26 -16.83 29.02
C ASP A 142 42.21 -18.05 28.88
N PRO A 143 41.94 -19.17 29.57
CA PRO A 143 42.78 -20.35 29.46
C PRO A 143 42.67 -21.10 28.12
N GLY A 144 41.75 -20.70 27.27
CA GLY A 144 41.36 -21.49 26.10
C GLY A 144 41.25 -20.78 24.76
N GLY A 145 41.91 -19.63 24.56
CA GLY A 145 42.04 -18.87 23.30
C GLY A 145 41.15 -19.34 22.16
N PHE A 146 39.90 -18.88 22.10
CA PHE A 146 39.03 -19.16 20.95
C PHE A 146 39.43 -18.23 19.81
N GLY A 147 39.88 -18.83 18.68
CA GLY A 147 40.15 -18.10 17.45
C GLY A 147 38.87 -17.66 16.76
N LEU A 148 38.08 -16.74 17.37
CA LEU A 148 36.86 -16.22 16.79
C LEU A 148 37.19 -15.12 15.78
N VAL A 149 37.06 -15.39 14.49
CA VAL A 149 37.17 -14.37 13.44
C VAL A 149 35.79 -13.74 13.26
N ILE A 150 35.55 -12.59 13.87
CA ILE A 150 34.37 -11.77 13.57
C ILE A 150 34.64 -11.05 12.25
N GLY A 151 33.63 -11.03 11.38
CA GLY A 151 33.71 -10.33 10.09
C GLY A 151 34.00 -8.84 10.19
N PRO A 152 34.08 -8.09 9.10
CA PRO A 152 34.63 -6.75 9.06
C PRO A 152 33.90 -5.80 10.01
N GLU A 153 34.67 -5.19 10.88
CA GLU A 153 34.34 -4.22 11.94
C GLU A 153 33.40 -4.72 13.05
N PRO A 154 33.98 -5.19 14.18
CA PRO A 154 33.19 -5.31 15.40
C PRO A 154 32.64 -3.92 15.79
N PRO A 155 31.40 -3.84 16.34
CA PRO A 155 30.94 -2.61 16.97
C PRO A 155 31.97 -2.17 18.03
N ALA A 156 32.07 -0.87 18.29
CA ALA A 156 33.01 -0.32 19.27
C ALA A 156 32.96 -1.16 20.56
N PRO A 157 34.10 -1.73 21.00
CA PRO A 157 34.12 -2.64 22.13
C PRO A 157 33.73 -1.87 23.41
N LEU A 158 32.87 -2.45 24.23
CA LEU A 158 32.54 -1.95 25.56
C LEU A 158 33.48 -2.59 26.59
N PRO A 159 33.69 -1.91 27.76
CA PRO A 159 34.53 -2.49 28.80
C PRO A 159 34.04 -3.85 29.25
N ALA A 160 34.96 -4.77 29.47
CA ALA A 160 34.64 -6.08 30.02
C ALA A 160 34.39 -5.99 31.53
N MET A 161 33.35 -6.69 32.01
CA MET A 161 33.10 -6.96 33.43
C MET A 161 33.23 -8.47 33.65
N GLY A 162 34.42 -8.89 34.07
CA GLY A 162 34.78 -10.30 34.24
C GLY A 162 34.80 -10.76 35.68
N PRO A 163 35.01 -12.08 35.91
CA PRO A 163 35.11 -12.65 37.24
C PRO A 163 36.34 -12.14 37.98
N ALA A 164 36.28 -12.19 39.33
CA ALA A 164 37.39 -11.86 40.21
C ALA A 164 38.67 -12.62 39.83
N ALA A 165 39.83 -11.98 40.00
CA ALA A 165 41.12 -12.53 39.59
C ALA A 165 41.40 -13.92 40.18
N GLY A 166 40.93 -14.23 41.39
CA GLY A 166 41.09 -15.53 42.03
C GLY A 166 40.28 -16.67 41.38
N LEU A 167 39.30 -16.34 40.51
CA LEU A 167 38.50 -17.33 39.79
C LEU A 167 38.96 -17.52 38.34
N GLN A 168 39.70 -16.56 37.80
CA GLN A 168 40.21 -16.64 36.42
C GLN A 168 41.26 -17.72 36.26
N GLY A 169 41.30 -18.34 35.08
CA GLY A 169 42.22 -19.43 34.78
C GLY A 169 41.73 -20.82 35.23
N HIS A 170 40.66 -20.90 36.03
CA HIS A 170 40.07 -22.17 36.48
C HIS A 170 38.88 -22.64 35.60
N ALA A 171 38.37 -21.78 34.73
CA ALA A 171 37.25 -22.08 33.82
C ALA A 171 37.42 -21.29 32.51
N ALA A 172 36.77 -21.75 31.45
CA ALA A 172 36.63 -20.99 30.22
C ALA A 172 35.71 -19.74 30.45
N LEU A 173 35.77 -18.78 29.55
CA LEU A 173 34.98 -17.57 29.64
C LEU A 173 33.96 -17.49 28.51
N GLY A 174 32.72 -17.03 28.82
CA GLY A 174 31.68 -16.79 27.84
C GLY A 174 30.88 -15.53 28.21
N HIS A 175 30.48 -14.72 27.19
CA HIS A 175 29.68 -13.55 27.51
C HIS A 175 28.22 -13.93 27.80
N VAL A 176 27.64 -13.27 28.80
CA VAL A 176 26.23 -13.41 29.20
C VAL A 176 25.38 -12.22 28.73
N THR A 177 25.97 -11.25 28.05
CA THR A 177 25.26 -10.03 27.64
C THR A 177 24.18 -10.35 26.61
N VAL A 178 22.95 -9.93 26.88
CA VAL A 178 21.82 -9.99 25.98
C VAL A 178 21.51 -8.61 25.42
N ARG A 179 20.98 -8.54 24.19
CA ARG A 179 20.55 -7.29 23.57
C ARG A 179 19.10 -7.41 23.10
N HIS A 180 18.27 -6.53 23.63
CA HIS A 180 16.86 -6.46 23.28
C HIS A 180 16.66 -5.74 21.93
N GLY A 181 15.58 -6.07 21.25
CA GLY A 181 15.09 -5.28 20.12
C GLY A 181 14.64 -3.88 20.54
N GLY A 182 14.37 -3.00 19.59
CA GLY A 182 13.86 -1.65 19.87
C GLY A 182 12.50 -1.60 20.58
N ASP A 183 11.80 -2.72 20.67
CA ASP A 183 10.54 -2.94 21.40
C ASP A 183 10.75 -3.57 22.79
N GLY A 184 12.00 -3.70 23.25
CA GLY A 184 12.35 -4.30 24.54
C GLY A 184 12.27 -5.83 24.59
N MET A 185 11.96 -6.51 23.47
CA MET A 185 11.84 -7.96 23.42
C MET A 185 13.16 -8.63 23.00
N LEU A 186 13.47 -9.75 23.65
CA LEU A 186 14.63 -10.59 23.32
C LEU A 186 14.24 -11.67 22.31
N ARG A 187 14.79 -11.59 21.10
CA ARG A 187 14.53 -12.56 20.03
C ARG A 187 15.80 -13.12 19.36
N ARG A 188 16.94 -12.56 19.70
CA ARG A 188 18.23 -12.87 19.07
C ARG A 188 19.37 -12.80 20.06
N MET A 189 20.40 -13.62 19.84
CA MET A 189 21.63 -13.58 20.64
C MET A 189 22.84 -13.36 19.73
N ARG A 190 23.79 -12.58 20.19
CA ARG A 190 25.08 -12.47 19.50
C ARG A 190 25.93 -13.70 19.78
N PRO A 191 26.54 -14.31 18.75
CA PRO A 191 27.40 -15.49 18.95
C PRO A 191 28.69 -15.14 19.68
N ALA A 192 29.14 -13.90 19.57
CA ALA A 192 30.35 -13.41 20.23
C ALA A 192 30.29 -11.89 20.40
N LEU A 193 31.07 -11.38 21.36
CA LEU A 193 31.23 -9.96 21.62
C LEU A 193 32.73 -9.59 21.68
N ALA A 194 33.04 -8.42 21.11
CA ALA A 194 34.34 -7.79 21.31
C ALA A 194 34.26 -6.92 22.57
N LEU A 195 35.08 -7.22 23.54
CA LEU A 195 35.15 -6.53 24.83
C LEU A 195 36.50 -5.84 25.01
N GLN A 196 36.46 -4.62 25.57
CA GLN A 196 37.67 -3.89 25.93
C GLN A 196 38.22 -4.44 27.24
N THR A 197 39.47 -4.87 27.23
CA THR A 197 40.27 -5.26 28.42
C THR A 197 41.45 -4.31 28.60
N PRO A 198 42.14 -4.29 29.75
CA PRO A 198 43.35 -3.49 29.92
C PRO A 198 44.45 -3.79 28.88
N ASP A 199 44.50 -5.06 28.39
CA ASP A 199 45.51 -5.51 27.44
C ASP A 199 45.10 -5.32 25.97
N GLY A 200 43.88 -4.79 25.70
CA GLY A 200 43.39 -4.57 24.38
C GLY A 200 41.94 -5.06 24.18
N VAL A 201 41.60 -5.45 22.94
CA VAL A 201 40.25 -5.96 22.62
C VAL A 201 40.30 -7.49 22.59
N THR A 202 39.47 -8.10 23.41
CA THR A 202 39.29 -9.57 23.44
C THR A 202 37.93 -9.92 22.88
N VAL A 203 37.84 -10.96 22.06
CA VAL A 203 36.55 -11.46 21.52
C VAL A 203 36.17 -12.72 22.29
N LEU A 204 35.02 -12.66 22.96
CA LEU A 204 34.48 -13.80 23.72
C LEU A 204 33.25 -14.38 23.02
N PRO A 205 33.16 -15.74 22.96
CA PRO A 205 31.93 -16.41 22.53
C PRO A 205 30.80 -16.15 23.55
N GLY A 206 29.53 -16.28 23.11
CA GLY A 206 28.41 -16.32 24.03
C GLY A 206 28.48 -17.52 24.97
N LEU A 207 27.93 -17.42 26.19
CA LEU A 207 27.99 -18.44 27.23
C LEU A 207 27.56 -19.83 26.68
N ALA A 208 26.46 -19.88 25.90
CA ALA A 208 25.98 -21.09 25.25
C ALA A 208 27.02 -21.74 24.32
N ILE A 209 27.70 -20.92 23.52
CA ILE A 209 28.71 -21.36 22.56
C ILE A 209 29.98 -21.83 23.29
N ALA A 210 30.39 -21.06 24.31
CA ALA A 210 31.50 -21.43 25.18
C ALA A 210 31.25 -22.78 25.86
N ALA A 211 30.04 -23.02 26.38
CA ALA A 211 29.64 -24.25 27.03
C ALA A 211 29.72 -25.46 26.08
N ILE A 212 29.18 -25.34 24.86
CA ILE A 212 29.26 -26.42 23.87
C ILE A 212 30.72 -26.67 23.46
N SER A 213 31.51 -25.59 23.34
CA SER A 213 32.92 -25.70 22.95
C SER A 213 33.81 -26.32 24.03
N ALA A 214 33.41 -26.16 25.31
CA ALA A 214 34.12 -26.76 26.44
C ALA A 214 33.96 -28.31 26.49
N GLN A 215 32.85 -28.83 25.95
CA GLN A 215 32.61 -30.28 25.82
C GLN A 215 33.43 -30.91 24.69
N GLN A 216 33.71 -30.17 23.63
CA GLN A 216 34.32 -30.71 22.41
C GLN A 216 35.55 -29.90 22.01
N VAL A 217 36.60 -30.60 21.53
CA VAL A 217 37.86 -29.98 21.11
C VAL A 217 37.63 -29.04 19.92
N ARG A 218 37.72 -27.73 20.18
CA ARG A 218 37.75 -26.55 19.30
C ARG A 218 36.75 -26.46 18.16
N PRO A 219 35.88 -25.44 18.19
CA PRO A 219 35.14 -25.02 17.02
C PRO A 219 35.98 -24.09 16.14
N ASP A 220 35.96 -24.32 14.82
CA ASP A 220 36.33 -23.32 13.83
C ASP A 220 35.17 -22.33 13.73
N LEU A 221 35.33 -21.19 14.38
CA LEU A 221 34.29 -20.18 14.50
C LEU A 221 34.40 -19.17 13.37
N ILE A 222 33.34 -19.08 12.60
CA ILE A 222 33.00 -18.02 11.66
C ILE A 222 33.97 -17.82 10.49
N ARG A 223 33.67 -18.41 9.35
CA ARG A 223 34.22 -17.98 8.05
C ARG A 223 33.35 -16.83 7.53
N PRO A 224 33.91 -15.65 7.24
CA PRO A 224 33.17 -14.63 6.53
C PRO A 224 32.91 -15.10 5.10
N GLY A 225 31.73 -15.66 4.86
CA GLY A 225 31.18 -15.79 3.51
C GLY A 225 30.85 -14.43 2.97
N GLY A 226 31.20 -14.13 1.69
CA GLY A 226 31.10 -12.79 1.10
C GLY A 226 29.82 -12.05 1.41
N MET A 227 29.95 -10.76 1.47
CA MET A 227 29.10 -9.62 1.81
C MET A 227 27.90 -9.78 2.78
N ARG A 228 27.33 -10.96 3.10
CA ARG A 228 26.14 -11.07 4.00
C ARG A 228 25.87 -12.47 4.58
N ALA A 229 26.77 -13.39 4.54
CA ALA A 229 26.56 -14.73 5.09
C ALA A 229 27.68 -15.10 6.06
N SER A 230 27.47 -14.77 7.33
CA SER A 230 28.29 -15.31 8.40
C SER A 230 27.69 -16.65 8.85
N ARG A 231 28.52 -17.66 8.97
CA ARG A 231 28.14 -19.01 9.37
C ARG A 231 28.93 -19.39 10.59
N LEU A 232 28.26 -19.90 11.59
CA LEU A 232 28.84 -20.47 12.78
C LEU A 232 29.06 -21.96 12.51
N GLU A 233 30.33 -22.40 12.46
CA GLU A 233 30.73 -23.79 12.27
C GLU A 233 31.36 -24.30 13.56
N GLY A 234 30.98 -25.49 13.96
CA GLY A 234 31.48 -26.17 15.15
C GLY A 234 31.06 -27.63 15.13
N ALA A 235 31.13 -28.29 16.27
CA ALA A 235 30.69 -29.67 16.45
C ALA A 235 29.17 -29.86 16.41
N TRP A 236 28.44 -28.81 16.09
CA TRP A 236 26.98 -28.77 15.91
C TRP A 236 26.62 -28.55 14.43
N PRO A 237 25.36 -28.81 14.04
CA PRO A 237 24.87 -28.47 12.71
C PRO A 237 25.08 -26.98 12.41
N ALA A 238 25.72 -26.69 11.26
CA ALA A 238 26.13 -25.35 10.93
C ALA A 238 24.97 -24.35 11.00
N ALA A 239 25.06 -23.40 11.91
CA ALA A 239 24.07 -22.33 12.08
C ALA A 239 24.44 -21.10 11.24
N ARG A 240 23.45 -20.46 10.64
CA ARG A 240 23.64 -19.22 9.87
C ARG A 240 23.21 -18.03 10.70
N LEU A 241 24.07 -17.02 10.73
CA LEU A 241 23.75 -15.76 11.35
C LEU A 241 22.74 -14.99 10.47
N ASP A 242 21.96 -14.18 11.11
CA ASP A 242 21.13 -13.22 10.39
C ASP A 242 21.98 -12.09 9.78
N LEU A 243 21.32 -11.15 9.09
CA LEU A 243 22.01 -10.03 8.44
C LEU A 243 22.67 -9.04 9.42
N GLN A 244 22.36 -9.15 10.71
CA GLN A 244 22.93 -8.32 11.79
C GLN A 244 24.03 -9.06 12.55
N GLY A 245 24.38 -10.28 12.12
CA GLY A 245 25.39 -11.10 12.76
C GLY A 245 24.92 -11.73 14.07
N ALA A 246 23.62 -11.94 14.23
CA ALA A 246 23.03 -12.56 15.41
C ALA A 246 22.39 -13.93 15.07
N LEU A 247 22.18 -14.74 16.09
CA LEU A 247 21.47 -16.01 16.04
C LEU A 247 20.02 -15.78 16.50
N PRO A 248 19.01 -15.98 15.64
CA PRO A 248 17.63 -15.93 16.06
C PRO A 248 17.29 -17.06 17.02
N LEU A 249 16.66 -16.75 18.15
CA LEU A 249 16.23 -17.71 19.14
C LEU A 249 14.97 -18.44 18.68
N ASN A 250 14.97 -19.74 18.86
CA ASN A 250 13.84 -20.62 18.57
C ASN A 250 13.34 -21.23 19.89
N PHE A 251 12.52 -20.49 20.63
CA PHE A 251 12.02 -20.93 21.92
C PHE A 251 11.25 -22.24 21.83
N HIS A 252 11.50 -23.17 22.75
CA HIS A 252 10.84 -24.47 22.83
C HIS A 252 9.42 -24.34 23.41
N GLY A 253 9.24 -23.42 24.34
CA GLY A 253 7.99 -23.14 25.05
C GLY A 253 8.16 -21.97 26.03
N PRO A 254 7.19 -21.75 26.93
CA PRO A 254 7.31 -20.79 28.03
C PRO A 254 8.38 -21.20 29.03
N GLU A 255 8.63 -20.37 30.06
CA GLU A 255 9.54 -20.63 31.16
C GLU A 255 9.36 -22.06 31.73
N GLY A 256 10.46 -22.73 32.02
CA GLY A 256 10.47 -24.10 32.56
C GLY A 256 10.27 -25.20 31.51
N THR A 257 10.21 -24.87 30.20
CA THR A 257 10.18 -25.90 29.13
C THR A 257 11.51 -26.64 29.04
N ILE A 258 12.63 -25.98 29.30
CA ILE A 258 13.92 -26.65 29.45
C ILE A 258 13.94 -27.31 30.85
N PRO A 259 14.41 -28.56 30.97
CA PRO A 259 14.48 -29.23 32.27
C PRO A 259 15.21 -28.37 33.30
N THR A 260 14.49 -27.92 34.31
CA THR A 260 15.01 -27.00 35.33
C THR A 260 14.93 -27.68 36.71
N HIS A 261 16.04 -27.67 37.45
CA HIS A 261 16.17 -28.28 38.76
C HIS A 261 16.65 -27.21 39.76
N SER A 262 16.12 -27.27 41.00
CA SER A 262 16.60 -26.37 42.07
C SER A 262 18.04 -26.71 42.46
N ALA A 263 18.88 -25.69 42.65
CA ALA A 263 20.26 -25.84 43.08
C ALA A 263 20.43 -26.58 44.41
N VAL A 264 19.39 -26.56 45.27
CA VAL A 264 19.36 -27.22 46.60
C VAL A 264 18.71 -28.61 46.55
N ALA A 265 18.24 -29.09 45.41
CA ALA A 265 17.50 -30.35 45.29
C ALA A 265 18.03 -31.26 44.16
N LEU A 266 19.35 -31.32 44.00
CA LEU A 266 19.99 -32.12 42.95
C LEU A 266 20.15 -33.62 43.32
N SER A 267 19.85 -33.98 44.53
CA SER A 267 19.91 -35.38 44.97
C SER A 267 18.96 -36.26 44.17
N GLY A 268 19.51 -37.28 43.47
CA GLY A 268 18.74 -38.18 42.61
C GLY A 268 18.34 -37.64 41.23
N VAL A 269 18.78 -36.46 40.90
CA VAL A 269 18.63 -35.91 39.54
C VAL A 269 19.68 -36.54 38.61
N ASP A 270 19.28 -36.95 37.42
CA ASP A 270 20.17 -37.44 36.38
C ASP A 270 20.47 -36.33 35.36
N LEU A 271 21.73 -35.88 35.35
CA LEU A 271 22.25 -34.89 34.44
C LEU A 271 23.27 -35.49 33.43
N SER A 272 23.28 -36.81 33.33
CA SER A 272 24.27 -37.53 32.48
C SER A 272 24.23 -37.04 31.02
N GLY A 273 25.38 -36.66 30.52
CA GLY A 273 25.56 -36.21 29.14
C GLY A 273 24.94 -34.83 28.82
N ARG A 274 24.56 -34.06 29.84
CA ARG A 274 23.94 -32.74 29.63
C ARG A 274 24.91 -31.60 29.88
N ILE A 275 24.74 -30.52 29.12
CA ILE A 275 25.31 -29.22 29.42
C ILE A 275 24.38 -28.54 30.41
N VAL A 276 24.88 -28.22 31.58
CA VAL A 276 24.11 -27.57 32.65
C VAL A 276 24.35 -26.06 32.68
N PHE A 277 23.31 -25.27 32.62
CA PHE A 277 23.37 -23.83 32.83
C PHE A 277 22.93 -23.52 34.27
N LEU A 278 23.87 -22.97 35.04
CA LEU A 278 23.63 -22.60 36.45
C LEU A 278 23.38 -21.10 36.54
N GLY A 279 22.24 -20.69 37.05
CA GLY A 279 21.90 -19.26 37.19
C GLY A 279 20.77 -19.01 38.18
N ALA A 280 20.38 -17.74 38.33
CA ALA A 280 19.31 -17.33 39.22
C ALA A 280 17.97 -17.22 38.49
N THR A 281 16.92 -17.84 39.06
CA THR A 281 15.54 -17.71 38.55
C THR A 281 14.56 -17.22 39.62
N ALA A 282 15.01 -17.03 40.87
CA ALA A 282 14.18 -16.61 41.97
C ALA A 282 13.43 -15.31 41.69
N THR A 283 12.19 -15.25 42.20
CA THR A 283 11.31 -14.08 42.02
C THR A 283 11.93 -12.82 42.66
N GLY A 284 11.96 -11.72 41.89
CA GLY A 284 12.53 -10.43 42.35
C GLY A 284 14.06 -10.34 42.29
N PHE A 285 14.73 -11.40 41.88
CA PHE A 285 16.15 -11.43 41.63
C PHE A 285 16.41 -11.90 40.20
N GLY A 286 17.43 -11.36 39.61
CA GLY A 286 17.91 -11.93 38.40
C GLY A 286 17.59 -11.23 37.12
N ASP A 287 18.21 -11.75 36.14
CA ASP A 287 18.20 -11.36 34.77
C ASP A 287 16.98 -11.98 34.10
N ARG A 288 15.91 -11.18 33.95
CA ARG A 288 14.67 -11.63 33.34
C ARG A 288 14.36 -10.78 32.12
N HIS A 289 13.98 -11.42 31.03
CA HIS A 289 13.79 -10.79 29.74
C HIS A 289 12.39 -11.02 29.18
N ALA A 290 11.81 -10.00 28.59
CA ALA A 290 10.61 -10.18 27.77
C ALA A 290 10.97 -10.88 26.46
N THR A 291 10.28 -11.97 26.15
CA THR A 291 10.47 -12.80 24.95
C THR A 291 9.17 -12.95 24.17
N SER A 292 9.22 -13.60 23.00
CA SER A 292 8.02 -13.86 22.19
C SER A 292 6.98 -14.77 22.85
N LEU A 293 7.32 -15.49 23.91
CA LEU A 293 6.42 -16.42 24.60
C LEU A 293 6.12 -16.02 26.04
N ASP A 294 7.01 -15.28 26.67
CA ASP A 294 6.88 -14.91 28.08
C ASP A 294 7.34 -13.47 28.29
N SER A 295 6.64 -12.75 29.13
CA SER A 295 6.99 -11.37 29.51
C SER A 295 8.13 -11.30 30.52
N SER A 296 8.50 -12.41 31.14
CA SER A 296 9.50 -12.50 32.20
C SER A 296 10.23 -13.84 32.14
N PHE A 297 11.08 -14.04 31.15
CA PHE A 297 11.83 -15.27 30.89
C PHE A 297 13.22 -15.19 31.53
N PRO A 298 13.70 -16.22 32.27
CA PRO A 298 15.00 -16.19 32.92
C PRO A 298 16.18 -16.14 31.92
N GLY A 299 17.19 -15.30 32.19
CA GLY A 299 18.37 -15.18 31.32
C GLY A 299 19.13 -16.50 31.16
N VAL A 300 19.28 -17.24 32.25
CA VAL A 300 19.93 -18.56 32.22
C VAL A 300 19.23 -19.54 31.25
N GLU A 301 17.89 -19.51 31.19
CA GLU A 301 17.13 -20.36 30.27
C GLU A 301 17.23 -19.86 28.81
N VAL A 302 17.51 -18.56 28.58
CA VAL A 302 17.83 -18.04 27.25
C VAL A 302 19.13 -18.66 26.72
N HIS A 303 20.18 -18.71 27.54
CA HIS A 303 21.44 -19.36 27.18
C HIS A 303 21.28 -20.84 26.91
N ALA A 304 20.53 -21.54 27.79
CA ALA A 304 20.19 -22.96 27.60
C ALA A 304 19.38 -23.18 26.31
N THR A 305 18.41 -22.30 26.00
CA THR A 305 17.64 -22.33 24.74
C THR A 305 18.56 -22.21 23.51
N LEU A 306 19.52 -21.27 23.53
CA LEU A 306 20.44 -21.10 22.42
C LEU A 306 21.34 -22.34 22.25
N ALA A 307 21.83 -22.91 23.34
CA ALA A 307 22.63 -24.12 23.31
C ALA A 307 21.85 -25.30 22.70
N ALA A 308 20.64 -25.52 23.16
CA ALA A 308 19.73 -26.54 22.61
C ALA A 308 19.46 -26.31 21.12
N ASN A 309 19.17 -25.06 20.71
CA ASN A 309 18.96 -24.74 19.29
C ASN A 309 20.16 -25.07 18.41
N LEU A 310 21.37 -24.84 18.90
CA LEU A 310 22.60 -25.14 18.17
C LEU A 310 22.81 -26.66 18.08
N LEU A 311 22.72 -27.36 19.19
CA LEU A 311 22.94 -28.83 19.26
C LEU A 311 21.92 -29.60 18.42
N ASP A 312 20.65 -29.19 18.47
CA ASP A 312 19.55 -29.84 17.74
C ASP A 312 19.41 -29.32 16.29
N GLY A 313 20.26 -28.37 15.86
CA GLY A 313 20.18 -27.76 14.54
C GLY A 313 18.88 -26.98 14.28
N ARG A 314 18.24 -26.46 15.33
CA ARG A 314 16.91 -25.81 15.30
C ARG A 314 16.97 -24.28 15.28
N VAL A 315 18.13 -23.67 15.09
CA VAL A 315 18.25 -22.21 14.94
C VAL A 315 17.38 -21.73 13.79
N LEU A 316 16.55 -20.71 14.03
CA LEU A 316 15.71 -20.11 12.98
C LEU A 316 16.59 -19.50 11.88
N ARG A 317 16.27 -19.79 10.64
CA ARG A 317 16.98 -19.25 9.48
C ARG A 317 16.42 -17.89 9.08
N ARG A 318 17.26 -16.85 9.16
CA ARG A 318 16.98 -15.48 8.70
C ARG A 318 18.13 -14.96 7.83
N ASP A 319 18.71 -15.82 7.04
CA ASP A 319 19.82 -15.55 6.14
C ASP A 319 19.36 -15.00 4.77
N ALA A 320 20.30 -14.80 3.85
CA ALA A 320 20.01 -14.34 2.49
C ALA A 320 19.05 -15.28 1.72
N ALA A 321 19.06 -16.58 2.04
CA ALA A 321 18.13 -17.53 1.42
C ALA A 321 16.70 -17.33 1.93
N ALA A 322 16.53 -17.07 3.25
CA ALA A 322 15.22 -16.70 3.82
C ALA A 322 14.69 -15.41 3.22
N MET A 323 15.56 -14.41 3.00
CA MET A 323 15.21 -13.19 2.27
C MET A 323 14.76 -13.46 0.84
N GLY A 324 15.50 -14.28 0.10
CA GLY A 324 15.15 -14.65 -1.26
C GLY A 324 13.78 -15.33 -1.35
N LEU A 325 13.51 -16.28 -0.44
CA LEU A 325 12.21 -16.96 -0.36
C LEU A 325 11.10 -16.02 0.05
N GLY A 326 11.32 -15.17 1.06
CA GLY A 326 10.36 -14.13 1.49
C GLY A 326 10.08 -13.13 0.39
N GLY A 327 11.11 -12.71 -0.36
CA GLY A 327 10.99 -11.84 -1.52
C GLY A 327 10.18 -12.46 -2.67
N ALA A 328 10.43 -13.73 -2.98
CA ALA A 328 9.65 -14.45 -3.98
C ALA A 328 8.17 -14.57 -3.57
N LEU A 329 7.90 -14.86 -2.30
CA LEU A 329 6.55 -14.89 -1.75
C LEU A 329 5.89 -13.49 -1.83
N ALA A 330 6.61 -12.43 -1.47
CA ALA A 330 6.12 -11.05 -1.53
C ALA A 330 5.72 -10.66 -2.97
N VAL A 331 6.54 -10.99 -3.97
CA VAL A 331 6.22 -10.75 -5.39
C VAL A 331 5.00 -11.55 -5.82
N ALA A 332 4.93 -12.84 -5.47
CA ALA A 332 3.79 -13.70 -5.83
C ALA A 332 2.48 -13.19 -5.24
N VAL A 333 2.51 -12.82 -3.95
CA VAL A 333 1.34 -12.29 -3.22
C VAL A 333 0.93 -10.92 -3.75
N ALA A 334 1.89 -10.05 -4.09
CA ALA A 334 1.61 -8.75 -4.70
C ALA A 334 0.95 -8.88 -6.08
N LEU A 335 1.41 -9.81 -6.92
CA LEU A 335 0.80 -10.08 -8.22
C LEU A 335 -0.61 -10.67 -8.08
N ALA A 336 -0.82 -11.58 -7.12
CA ALA A 336 -2.14 -12.10 -6.80
C ALA A 336 -3.07 -11.01 -6.27
N GLY A 337 -2.57 -10.12 -5.40
CA GLY A 337 -3.27 -8.92 -4.91
C GLY A 337 -3.63 -7.96 -6.05
N PHE A 338 -2.70 -7.69 -6.96
CA PHE A 338 -2.95 -6.87 -8.15
C PHE A 338 -4.07 -7.46 -9.02
N TRP A 339 -4.01 -8.75 -9.29
CA TRP A 339 -5.07 -9.43 -10.03
C TRP A 339 -6.42 -9.32 -9.30
N GLY A 340 -6.45 -9.61 -7.98
CA GLY A 340 -7.65 -9.48 -7.15
C GLY A 340 -8.24 -8.08 -7.15
N GLY A 341 -7.41 -7.05 -6.92
CA GLY A 341 -7.82 -5.64 -6.93
C GLY A 341 -8.35 -5.16 -8.28
N SER A 342 -7.93 -5.79 -9.37
CA SER A 342 -8.37 -5.48 -10.73
C SER A 342 -9.74 -6.05 -11.11
N LEU A 343 -10.32 -6.94 -10.30
CA LEU A 343 -11.58 -7.61 -10.60
C LEU A 343 -12.76 -6.63 -10.68
N ALA A 344 -13.65 -6.83 -11.65
CA ALA A 344 -14.76 -5.92 -11.93
C ALA A 344 -15.81 -5.86 -10.80
N ARG A 345 -16.04 -6.98 -10.11
CA ARG A 345 -17.03 -7.08 -9.02
C ARG A 345 -16.36 -6.86 -7.67
N PRO A 346 -16.75 -5.85 -6.86
CA PRO A 346 -16.07 -5.51 -5.62
C PRO A 346 -16.06 -6.66 -4.59
N TRP A 347 -17.12 -7.45 -4.49
CA TRP A 347 -17.16 -8.60 -3.61
C TRP A 347 -16.16 -9.71 -4.00
N ARG A 348 -15.91 -9.89 -5.32
CA ARG A 348 -14.87 -10.84 -5.78
C ARG A 348 -13.47 -10.32 -5.45
N ALA A 349 -13.23 -9.03 -5.60
CA ALA A 349 -11.97 -8.41 -5.20
C ALA A 349 -11.71 -8.59 -3.69
N LEU A 350 -12.73 -8.39 -2.85
CA LEU A 350 -12.66 -8.60 -1.41
C LEU A 350 -12.35 -10.06 -1.06
N LEU A 351 -13.11 -11.02 -1.62
CA LEU A 351 -12.89 -12.44 -1.35
C LEU A 351 -11.52 -12.93 -1.83
N THR A 352 -11.07 -12.45 -3.00
CA THR A 352 -9.73 -12.78 -3.51
C THR A 352 -8.66 -12.18 -2.60
N GLY A 353 -8.80 -10.92 -2.20
CA GLY A 353 -7.87 -10.27 -1.27
C GLY A 353 -7.79 -11.00 0.07
N LEU A 354 -8.92 -11.38 0.66
CA LEU A 354 -8.98 -12.17 1.88
C LEU A 354 -8.33 -13.55 1.71
N GLY A 355 -8.65 -14.25 0.62
CA GLY A 355 -8.07 -15.56 0.33
C GLY A 355 -6.55 -15.51 0.16
N VAL A 356 -6.03 -14.50 -0.55
CA VAL A 356 -4.58 -14.29 -0.71
C VAL A 356 -3.92 -13.97 0.64
N THR A 357 -4.58 -13.15 1.49
CA THR A 357 -4.08 -12.84 2.83
C THR A 357 -3.97 -14.09 3.69
N VAL A 358 -5.03 -14.90 3.74
CA VAL A 358 -5.04 -16.16 4.50
C VAL A 358 -3.96 -17.12 3.99
N ALA A 359 -3.85 -17.26 2.66
CA ALA A 359 -2.83 -18.11 2.05
C ALA A 359 -1.40 -17.63 2.37
N ALA A 360 -1.17 -16.30 2.32
CA ALA A 360 0.12 -15.71 2.68
C ALA A 360 0.48 -15.97 4.16
N LEU A 361 -0.47 -15.75 5.07
CA LEU A 361 -0.27 -16.02 6.50
C LEU A 361 -0.01 -17.51 6.77
N ALA A 362 -0.75 -18.39 6.11
CA ALA A 362 -0.54 -19.84 6.21
C ALA A 362 0.85 -20.26 5.68
N ALA A 363 1.28 -19.69 4.54
CA ALA A 363 2.61 -19.94 3.98
C ALA A 363 3.73 -19.43 4.92
N LEU A 364 3.55 -18.25 5.52
CA LEU A 364 4.48 -17.70 6.49
C LEU A 364 4.57 -18.55 7.76
N GLN A 365 3.42 -19.06 8.24
CA GLN A 365 3.38 -19.95 9.41
C GLN A 365 4.00 -21.31 9.10
N ALA A 366 3.75 -21.88 7.92
CA ALA A 366 4.35 -23.13 7.49
C ALA A 366 5.89 -23.01 7.34
N ALA A 367 6.36 -21.91 6.77
CA ALA A 367 7.79 -21.60 6.68
C ALA A 367 8.41 -21.48 8.09
N PHE A 368 7.72 -20.79 9.01
CA PHE A 368 8.16 -20.65 10.39
C PHE A 368 8.23 -22.00 11.12
N ALA A 369 7.23 -22.85 10.94
CA ALA A 369 7.25 -24.22 11.49
C ALA A 369 8.42 -25.07 10.92
N ALA A 370 8.82 -24.81 9.67
CA ALA A 370 9.99 -25.42 9.03
C ALA A 370 11.34 -24.76 9.41
N GLY A 371 11.33 -23.84 10.38
CA GLY A 371 12.55 -23.17 10.87
C GLY A 371 12.98 -21.94 10.04
N TRP A 372 12.10 -21.39 9.17
CA TRP A 372 12.41 -20.22 8.36
C TRP A 372 11.67 -18.98 8.87
N TRP A 373 12.42 -17.99 9.30
CA TRP A 373 11.84 -16.70 9.65
C TRP A 373 11.81 -15.78 8.43
N LEU A 374 10.71 -15.81 7.69
CA LEU A 374 10.43 -14.88 6.59
C LEU A 374 9.82 -13.59 7.12
N ASP A 375 10.19 -12.45 6.52
CA ASP A 375 9.68 -11.13 6.91
C ASP A 375 8.21 -10.98 6.46
N ALA A 376 7.28 -11.09 7.41
CA ALA A 376 5.86 -10.98 7.16
C ALA A 376 5.45 -9.55 6.84
N THR A 377 6.12 -8.56 7.43
CA THR A 377 5.83 -7.14 7.17
C THR A 377 6.04 -6.81 5.69
N THR A 378 7.13 -7.28 5.10
CA THR A 378 7.40 -7.13 3.66
C THR A 378 6.36 -7.82 2.80
N VAL A 379 5.96 -9.05 3.15
CA VAL A 379 4.94 -9.81 2.39
C VAL A 379 3.58 -9.13 2.43
N LEU A 380 3.15 -8.69 3.60
CA LEU A 380 1.85 -8.00 3.77
C LEU A 380 1.85 -6.61 3.12
N ALA A 381 2.94 -5.85 3.23
CA ALA A 381 3.08 -4.57 2.55
C ALA A 381 3.02 -4.73 1.02
N ALA A 382 3.67 -5.76 0.47
CA ALA A 382 3.63 -6.07 -0.95
C ALA A 382 2.22 -6.46 -1.42
N LEU A 383 1.46 -7.23 -0.62
CA LEU A 383 0.06 -7.54 -0.88
C LEU A 383 -0.79 -6.28 -0.96
N LEU A 384 -0.68 -5.39 0.04
CA LEU A 384 -1.43 -4.14 0.08
C LEU A 384 -1.11 -3.25 -1.12
N ALA A 385 0.17 -3.15 -1.48
CA ALA A 385 0.61 -2.41 -2.67
C ALA A 385 0.00 -3.02 -3.95
N GLY A 386 0.01 -4.34 -4.09
CA GLY A 386 -0.60 -5.04 -5.21
C GLY A 386 -2.09 -4.75 -5.33
N LEU A 387 -2.84 -4.91 -4.23
CA LEU A 387 -4.28 -4.61 -4.17
C LEU A 387 -4.57 -3.15 -4.54
N ALA A 388 -3.81 -2.20 -4.01
CA ALA A 388 -3.98 -0.77 -4.27
C ALA A 388 -3.74 -0.42 -5.76
N VAL A 389 -2.64 -0.93 -6.35
CA VAL A 389 -2.33 -0.71 -7.77
C VAL A 389 -3.38 -1.36 -8.67
N GLY A 390 -3.88 -2.56 -8.32
CA GLY A 390 -4.95 -3.25 -9.05
C GLY A 390 -6.25 -2.44 -9.03
N ALA A 391 -6.69 -1.99 -7.86
CA ALA A 391 -7.89 -1.18 -7.68
C ALA A 391 -7.78 0.17 -8.42
N MET A 392 -6.65 0.85 -8.29
CA MET A 392 -6.39 2.12 -8.99
C MET A 392 -6.41 1.96 -10.50
N SER A 393 -5.77 0.89 -11.03
CA SER A 393 -5.77 0.58 -12.46
C SER A 393 -7.19 0.38 -12.99
N ARG A 394 -8.03 -0.31 -12.21
CA ARG A 394 -9.46 -0.50 -12.53
C ARG A 394 -10.23 0.81 -12.52
N ILE A 395 -10.07 1.65 -11.48
CA ILE A 395 -10.75 2.95 -11.37
C ILE A 395 -10.39 3.83 -12.57
N LEU A 396 -9.11 3.91 -12.91
CA LEU A 396 -8.64 4.70 -14.05
C LEU A 396 -9.17 4.16 -15.39
N ASP A 397 -9.27 2.84 -15.56
CA ASP A 397 -9.81 2.24 -16.78
C ASP A 397 -11.33 2.52 -16.91
N THR A 398 -12.07 2.40 -15.80
CA THR A 398 -13.49 2.71 -15.76
C THR A 398 -13.76 4.19 -16.07
N ARG A 399 -13.01 5.10 -15.44
CA ARG A 399 -13.12 6.55 -15.72
C ARG A 399 -12.84 6.87 -17.18
N ARG A 400 -11.78 6.28 -17.77
CA ARG A 400 -11.45 6.48 -19.19
C ARG A 400 -12.54 5.97 -20.12
N ARG A 401 -13.15 4.81 -19.80
CA ARG A 401 -14.29 4.29 -20.59
C ARG A 401 -15.47 5.25 -20.51
N ALA A 402 -15.81 5.72 -19.32
CA ALA A 402 -16.88 6.69 -19.14
C ALA A 402 -16.61 7.99 -19.93
N THR A 403 -15.41 8.57 -19.82
CA THR A 403 -15.01 9.77 -20.57
C THR A 403 -15.04 9.55 -22.07
N ASN A 404 -14.59 8.39 -22.56
CA ASN A 404 -14.64 8.10 -23.99
C ASN A 404 -16.08 7.95 -24.50
N LEU A 405 -16.98 7.33 -23.71
CA LEU A 405 -18.40 7.22 -24.08
C LEU A 405 -19.09 8.60 -24.04
N ALA A 406 -18.76 9.42 -23.05
CA ALA A 406 -19.31 10.79 -22.95
C ALA A 406 -18.98 11.69 -24.17
N ARG A 407 -17.89 11.40 -24.91
CA ARG A 407 -17.53 12.16 -26.13
C ARG A 407 -18.46 11.91 -27.31
N PHE A 408 -19.31 10.88 -27.25
CA PHE A 408 -20.28 10.58 -28.30
C PHE A 408 -21.68 11.13 -28.02
N GLN A 409 -21.86 11.86 -26.92
CA GLN A 409 -23.10 12.52 -26.53
C GLN A 409 -22.82 13.98 -26.18
N SER A 410 -23.83 14.87 -26.33
CA SER A 410 -23.67 16.23 -25.87
C SER A 410 -23.45 16.27 -24.35
N PRO A 411 -22.62 17.19 -23.80
CA PRO A 411 -22.33 17.24 -22.36
C PRO A 411 -23.60 17.31 -21.49
N ARG A 412 -24.60 18.10 -21.90
CA ARG A 412 -25.91 18.21 -21.23
C ARG A 412 -26.66 16.89 -21.23
N LEU A 413 -26.67 16.18 -22.32
CA LEU A 413 -27.34 14.90 -22.44
C LEU A 413 -26.72 13.84 -21.52
N VAL A 414 -25.39 13.86 -21.34
CA VAL A 414 -24.68 13.02 -20.38
C VAL A 414 -25.11 13.31 -18.95
N GLU A 415 -25.25 14.60 -18.60
CA GLU A 415 -25.69 15.03 -17.28
C GLU A 415 -27.14 14.59 -16.99
N VAL A 416 -28.04 14.76 -17.97
CA VAL A 416 -29.42 14.30 -17.88
C VAL A 416 -29.53 12.78 -17.71
N ILE A 417 -28.78 12.01 -18.49
CA ILE A 417 -28.73 10.54 -18.37
C ILE A 417 -28.19 10.12 -17.01
N ALA A 418 -27.22 10.85 -16.47
CA ALA A 418 -26.61 10.54 -15.17
C ALA A 418 -27.53 10.88 -13.99
N SER A 419 -28.28 11.99 -14.07
CA SER A 419 -29.09 12.50 -12.96
C SER A 419 -30.55 12.01 -12.98
N GLN A 420 -31.14 11.72 -14.16
CA GLN A 420 -32.54 11.42 -14.34
C GLN A 420 -32.84 10.11 -15.08
N ALA A 421 -31.99 9.10 -14.90
CA ALA A 421 -32.09 7.82 -15.61
C ALA A 421 -33.46 7.13 -15.47
N GLU A 422 -34.13 7.25 -14.31
CA GLU A 422 -35.45 6.65 -14.05
C GLU A 422 -36.57 7.41 -14.77
N ALA A 423 -36.53 8.74 -14.76
CA ALA A 423 -37.48 9.59 -15.44
C ALA A 423 -37.44 9.40 -16.98
N LEU A 424 -36.23 9.19 -17.52
CA LEU A 424 -36.05 8.87 -18.94
C LEU A 424 -36.59 7.49 -19.31
N GLN A 425 -36.62 6.53 -18.39
CA GLN A 425 -37.18 5.19 -18.66
C GLN A 425 -38.71 5.20 -18.69
N SER A 426 -39.35 5.99 -17.82
CA SER A 426 -40.81 6.13 -17.76
C SER A 426 -41.36 7.08 -18.84
N GLY A 427 -40.52 7.97 -19.36
CA GLY A 427 -40.89 9.03 -20.30
C GLY A 427 -41.64 10.21 -19.58
N ALA A 428 -41.14 11.41 -19.75
CA ALA A 428 -41.77 12.63 -19.22
C ALA A 428 -42.38 13.45 -20.37
N THR A 429 -43.64 13.89 -20.20
CA THR A 429 -44.25 14.85 -21.10
C THR A 429 -44.02 16.24 -20.54
N GLN A 430 -43.43 17.12 -21.35
CA GLN A 430 -43.11 18.49 -20.95
C GLN A 430 -43.15 19.44 -22.16
N ASP A 431 -43.34 20.72 -21.91
CA ASP A 431 -43.26 21.72 -22.98
C ASP A 431 -41.83 21.99 -23.38
N ALA A 432 -41.58 22.04 -24.69
CA ALA A 432 -40.27 22.31 -25.26
C ALA A 432 -40.40 23.09 -26.58
N VAL A 433 -39.33 23.76 -26.96
CA VAL A 433 -39.14 24.34 -28.28
C VAL A 433 -38.25 23.44 -29.09
N VAL A 434 -38.75 23.02 -30.25
CA VAL A 434 -38.02 22.13 -31.17
C VAL A 434 -37.65 22.92 -32.41
N LEU A 435 -36.38 22.89 -32.78
CA LEU A 435 -35.82 23.53 -33.96
C LEU A 435 -35.14 22.48 -34.86
N PHE A 436 -35.53 22.49 -36.13
CA PHE A 436 -34.78 21.83 -37.21
C PHE A 436 -34.01 22.86 -38.00
N VAL A 437 -32.73 22.71 -38.13
CA VAL A 437 -31.85 23.58 -38.95
C VAL A 437 -31.12 22.74 -39.97
N ASP A 438 -31.03 23.24 -41.21
CA ASP A 438 -30.43 22.53 -42.32
C ASP A 438 -29.57 23.49 -43.20
N ILE A 439 -28.60 22.95 -43.90
CA ILE A 439 -27.71 23.74 -44.80
C ILE A 439 -28.33 23.82 -46.18
N VAL A 440 -28.52 25.02 -46.70
CA VAL A 440 -29.06 25.23 -48.05
C VAL A 440 -28.10 24.72 -49.11
N GLY A 441 -28.58 23.82 -49.99
CA GLY A 441 -27.80 23.34 -51.14
C GLY A 441 -26.68 22.34 -50.80
N PHE A 442 -26.70 21.74 -49.58
CA PHE A 442 -25.64 20.80 -49.17
C PHE A 442 -25.49 19.61 -50.12
N THR A 443 -26.60 19.03 -50.61
CA THR A 443 -26.53 17.88 -51.55
C THR A 443 -25.66 18.19 -52.78
N ALA A 444 -25.92 19.30 -53.44
CA ALA A 444 -25.13 19.72 -54.62
C ALA A 444 -23.69 20.11 -54.27
N ARG A 445 -23.47 20.54 -53.03
CA ARG A 445 -22.12 20.84 -52.50
C ARG A 445 -21.35 19.56 -52.20
N SER A 446 -21.98 18.59 -51.53
CA SER A 446 -21.36 17.33 -51.17
C SER A 446 -21.00 16.45 -52.36
N GLU A 447 -21.74 16.52 -53.45
CA GLU A 447 -21.42 15.81 -54.69
C GLU A 447 -20.09 16.28 -55.31
N ARG A 448 -19.64 17.54 -55.01
CA ARG A 448 -18.38 18.08 -55.48
C ARG A 448 -17.21 17.88 -54.54
N MET A 449 -17.50 17.45 -53.31
CA MET A 449 -16.51 17.19 -52.28
C MET A 449 -16.25 15.68 -52.15
N GLY A 450 -15.00 15.31 -51.85
CA GLY A 450 -14.69 13.92 -51.49
C GLY A 450 -15.22 13.56 -50.10
N PRO A 451 -15.34 12.28 -49.76
CA PRO A 451 -15.89 11.85 -48.45
C PRO A 451 -15.16 12.44 -47.25
N ALA A 452 -13.86 12.58 -47.31
CA ALA A 452 -13.05 13.16 -46.24
C ALA A 452 -13.31 14.67 -46.06
N GLU A 453 -13.46 15.40 -47.18
CA GLU A 453 -13.74 16.83 -47.20
C GLU A 453 -15.18 17.10 -46.69
N THR A 454 -16.15 16.29 -47.14
CA THR A 454 -17.53 16.34 -46.63
C THR A 454 -17.58 16.13 -45.12
N ALA A 455 -16.85 15.13 -44.60
CA ALA A 455 -16.77 14.89 -43.17
C ALA A 455 -16.11 16.02 -42.39
N ALA A 456 -15.08 16.67 -42.95
CA ALA A 456 -14.43 17.85 -42.34
C ALA A 456 -15.36 19.05 -42.30
N PHE A 457 -16.09 19.29 -43.41
CA PHE A 457 -17.08 20.35 -43.55
C PHE A 457 -18.22 20.20 -42.54
N LEU A 458 -18.82 19.02 -42.45
CA LEU A 458 -19.88 18.73 -41.47
C LEU A 458 -19.39 18.90 -40.03
N ARG A 459 -18.16 18.47 -39.73
CA ARG A 459 -17.59 18.65 -38.38
C ARG A 459 -17.44 20.13 -38.03
N ALA A 460 -16.95 20.95 -38.94
CA ALA A 460 -16.85 22.39 -38.73
C ALA A 460 -18.24 23.06 -38.55
N PHE A 461 -19.26 22.58 -39.27
CA PHE A 461 -20.63 23.02 -39.05
C PHE A 461 -21.19 22.59 -37.71
N HIS A 462 -21.00 21.33 -37.30
CA HIS A 462 -21.42 20.83 -36.01
C HIS A 462 -20.77 21.61 -34.85
N GLU A 463 -19.48 21.94 -34.93
CA GLU A 463 -18.78 22.77 -33.93
C GLU A 463 -19.42 24.18 -33.81
N LYS A 464 -19.86 24.78 -34.92
CA LYS A 464 -20.56 26.05 -34.91
C LYS A 464 -21.94 25.94 -34.24
N VAL A 465 -22.68 24.83 -34.50
CA VAL A 465 -23.98 24.57 -33.85
C VAL A 465 -23.80 24.40 -32.34
N GLU A 466 -22.83 23.62 -31.90
CA GLU A 466 -22.51 23.44 -30.49
C GLU A 466 -22.16 24.76 -29.81
N ALA A 467 -21.29 25.57 -30.41
CA ALA A 467 -20.89 26.86 -29.89
C ALA A 467 -22.02 27.89 -29.82
N ALA A 468 -23.04 27.73 -30.67
CA ALA A 468 -24.23 28.59 -30.65
C ALA A 468 -25.28 28.10 -29.61
N ALA A 469 -25.47 26.78 -29.48
CA ALA A 469 -26.49 26.17 -28.63
C ALA A 469 -26.14 26.17 -27.13
N ASP A 470 -24.89 25.78 -26.77
CA ASP A 470 -24.45 25.57 -25.40
C ASP A 470 -24.68 26.79 -24.48
N PRO A 471 -24.31 28.05 -24.82
CA PRO A 471 -24.49 29.21 -23.95
C PRO A 471 -25.95 29.60 -23.72
N LEU A 472 -26.85 29.18 -24.65
CA LEU A 472 -28.27 29.51 -24.61
C LEU A 472 -29.12 28.38 -24.03
N GLY A 473 -28.49 27.26 -23.70
CA GLY A 473 -29.18 26.17 -23.08
C GLY A 473 -29.87 25.21 -24.06
N GLY A 474 -29.49 25.23 -25.32
CA GLY A 474 -29.99 24.31 -26.33
C GLY A 474 -29.40 22.90 -26.16
N THR A 475 -30.25 21.91 -26.20
CA THR A 475 -29.83 20.50 -26.18
C THR A 475 -29.83 19.94 -27.60
N ILE A 476 -28.67 19.58 -28.13
CA ILE A 476 -28.54 18.94 -29.43
C ILE A 476 -28.85 17.46 -29.25
N LEU A 477 -29.95 17.01 -29.84
CA LEU A 477 -30.38 15.64 -29.77
C LEU A 477 -29.79 14.78 -30.89
N GLN A 478 -29.69 15.33 -32.10
CA GLN A 478 -29.22 14.56 -33.26
C GLN A 478 -28.66 15.49 -34.35
N PHE A 479 -27.56 15.05 -34.94
CA PHE A 479 -27.14 15.52 -36.25
C PHE A 479 -27.57 14.49 -37.30
N ALA A 480 -28.30 14.92 -38.31
CA ALA A 480 -28.81 14.09 -39.39
C ALA A 480 -28.24 14.57 -40.74
N GLY A 481 -27.00 14.19 -41.02
CA GLY A 481 -26.26 14.71 -42.16
C GLY A 481 -25.94 16.19 -42.03
N ASP A 482 -26.49 17.03 -42.87
CA ASP A 482 -26.44 18.48 -42.87
C ASP A 482 -27.50 19.17 -41.98
N GLY A 483 -28.42 18.36 -41.44
CA GLY A 483 -29.46 18.83 -40.54
C GLY A 483 -29.12 18.61 -39.08
N VAL A 484 -29.68 19.47 -38.22
CA VAL A 484 -29.56 19.33 -36.77
C VAL A 484 -30.93 19.53 -36.10
N LEU A 485 -31.17 18.69 -35.07
CA LEU A 485 -32.30 18.81 -34.18
C LEU A 485 -31.84 19.37 -32.84
N VAL A 486 -32.28 20.57 -32.50
CA VAL A 486 -31.97 21.25 -31.25
C VAL A 486 -33.26 21.49 -30.47
N VAL A 487 -33.24 21.23 -29.17
CA VAL A 487 -34.39 21.35 -28.30
C VAL A 487 -34.07 22.27 -27.10
N PHE A 488 -34.93 23.19 -26.79
CA PHE A 488 -34.90 24.02 -25.59
C PHE A 488 -36.03 23.58 -24.66
N GLY A 489 -35.82 23.63 -23.34
CA GLY A 489 -36.76 23.09 -22.35
C GLY A 489 -36.41 21.68 -21.89
N LEU A 490 -35.15 21.19 -22.15
CA LEU A 490 -34.65 19.95 -21.65
C LEU A 490 -33.47 20.20 -20.69
N PRO A 491 -33.36 19.45 -19.56
CA PRO A 491 -34.28 18.37 -19.10
C PRO A 491 -35.61 18.88 -18.52
N GLU A 492 -35.68 20.13 -18.14
CA GLU A 492 -36.85 20.76 -17.57
C GLU A 492 -37.16 22.07 -18.31
N PRO A 493 -38.48 22.39 -18.53
CA PRO A 493 -38.86 23.64 -19.16
C PRO A 493 -38.47 24.82 -18.29
N ALA A 494 -38.00 25.89 -18.92
CA ALA A 494 -37.62 27.10 -18.23
C ALA A 494 -38.26 28.34 -18.90
N ALA A 495 -38.58 29.34 -18.11
CA ALA A 495 -39.08 30.61 -18.64
C ALA A 495 -38.07 31.19 -19.68
N GLY A 496 -38.59 31.65 -20.83
CA GLY A 496 -37.80 32.22 -21.90
C GLY A 496 -37.12 31.17 -22.83
N ASP A 497 -37.54 29.91 -22.81
CA ASP A 497 -37.04 28.89 -23.74
C ASP A 497 -37.26 29.29 -25.20
N ALA A 498 -38.41 29.85 -25.53
CA ALA A 498 -38.72 30.36 -26.86
C ALA A 498 -37.76 31.49 -27.28
N THR A 499 -37.54 32.45 -26.40
CA THR A 499 -36.60 33.57 -26.64
C THR A 499 -35.17 33.04 -26.82
N ARG A 500 -34.71 32.07 -25.99
CA ARG A 500 -33.38 31.50 -26.14
C ARG A 500 -33.21 30.69 -27.45
N ALA A 501 -34.27 29.99 -27.85
CA ALA A 501 -34.31 29.28 -29.12
C ALA A 501 -34.18 30.23 -30.33
N LEU A 502 -34.84 31.39 -30.27
CA LEU A 502 -34.73 32.42 -31.32
C LEU A 502 -33.35 33.09 -31.34
N HIS A 503 -32.77 33.40 -30.19
CA HIS A 503 -31.38 33.89 -30.12
C HIS A 503 -30.35 32.86 -30.60
N PHE A 504 -30.60 31.55 -30.39
CA PHE A 504 -29.77 30.50 -30.99
C PHE A 504 -29.84 30.56 -32.52
N VAL A 505 -31.02 30.69 -33.10
CA VAL A 505 -31.20 30.84 -34.55
C VAL A 505 -30.42 32.06 -35.07
N GLU A 506 -30.64 33.23 -34.46
CA GLU A 506 -29.92 34.46 -34.80
C GLU A 506 -28.40 34.24 -34.81
N ARG A 507 -27.86 33.78 -33.69
CA ARG A 507 -26.41 33.53 -33.51
C ARG A 507 -25.84 32.50 -34.47
N LEU A 508 -26.57 31.41 -34.73
CA LEU A 508 -26.12 30.37 -35.63
C LEU A 508 -26.08 30.85 -37.09
N PHE A 509 -27.11 31.61 -37.51
CA PHE A 509 -27.17 32.17 -38.85
C PHE A 509 -26.09 33.21 -39.07
N ASP A 510 -25.77 34.05 -38.10
CA ASP A 510 -24.67 35.01 -38.16
C ASP A 510 -23.32 34.33 -38.37
N VAL A 511 -23.03 33.31 -37.56
CA VAL A 511 -21.77 32.53 -37.66
C VAL A 511 -21.69 31.73 -38.97
N ALA A 512 -22.84 31.25 -39.46
CA ALA A 512 -22.89 30.54 -40.74
C ALA A 512 -22.68 31.49 -41.93
N ALA A 513 -23.31 32.65 -41.94
CA ALA A 513 -23.16 33.66 -42.96
C ALA A 513 -21.73 34.19 -43.08
N GLN A 514 -21.03 34.40 -41.97
CA GLN A 514 -19.60 34.73 -41.96
C GLN A 514 -18.73 33.62 -42.63
N GLY A 515 -19.21 32.38 -42.60
CA GLY A 515 -18.59 31.25 -43.30
C GLY A 515 -19.08 30.98 -44.72
N GLY A 516 -19.94 31.86 -45.27
CA GLY A 516 -20.54 31.72 -46.60
C GLY A 516 -21.53 30.54 -46.68
N LEU A 517 -22.25 30.26 -45.59
CA LEU A 517 -23.26 29.22 -45.48
C LEU A 517 -24.62 29.83 -45.30
N ASP A 518 -25.58 29.44 -46.14
CA ASP A 518 -26.97 29.75 -45.97
C ASP A 518 -27.62 28.60 -45.22
N LEU A 519 -28.42 28.96 -44.21
CA LEU A 519 -29.17 28.00 -43.37
C LEU A 519 -30.67 28.17 -43.57
N ARG A 520 -31.37 27.12 -43.20
CA ARG A 520 -32.82 27.11 -43.13
C ARG A 520 -33.28 26.51 -41.83
N ALA A 521 -34.20 27.11 -41.13
CA ALA A 521 -34.74 26.62 -39.88
C ALA A 521 -36.27 26.57 -39.87
N GLY A 522 -36.78 25.53 -39.22
CA GLY A 522 -38.21 25.42 -38.84
C GLY A 522 -38.31 25.20 -37.34
N GLY A 523 -39.23 25.91 -36.67
CA GLY A 523 -39.38 25.87 -35.22
C GLY A 523 -40.82 25.80 -34.76
N HIS A 524 -41.09 24.97 -33.73
CA HIS A 524 -42.38 24.82 -33.10
C HIS A 524 -42.22 24.64 -31.58
N ALA A 525 -43.20 25.17 -30.82
CA ALA A 525 -43.27 24.99 -29.37
C ALA A 525 -44.50 24.17 -28.98
N GLY A 526 -44.37 23.29 -28.01
CA GLY A 526 -45.47 22.50 -27.47
C GLY A 526 -44.99 21.26 -26.68
N PRO A 527 -45.93 20.40 -26.27
CA PRO A 527 -45.63 19.24 -25.46
C PRO A 527 -44.89 18.17 -26.25
N VAL A 528 -43.74 17.74 -25.70
CA VAL A 528 -42.92 16.63 -26.20
C VAL A 528 -42.82 15.56 -25.15
N GLN A 529 -42.70 14.32 -25.57
CA GLN A 529 -42.31 13.21 -24.69
C GLN A 529 -40.79 13.00 -24.77
N PHE A 530 -40.12 13.24 -23.68
CA PHE A 530 -38.69 13.03 -23.53
C PHE A 530 -38.44 11.64 -22.93
N SER A 531 -37.78 10.76 -23.64
CA SER A 531 -37.64 9.35 -23.25
C SER A 531 -36.48 8.65 -23.95
N LEU A 532 -36.18 7.44 -23.46
CA LEU A 532 -35.29 6.50 -24.14
C LEU A 532 -36.04 5.72 -25.24
N LEU A 533 -35.70 5.98 -26.50
CA LEU A 533 -36.25 5.25 -27.64
C LEU A 533 -35.28 4.16 -28.11
N GLY A 534 -35.85 3.02 -28.51
CA GLY A 534 -35.08 1.89 -29.05
C GLY A 534 -35.33 0.58 -28.34
N GLY A 535 -34.60 -0.46 -28.73
CA GLY A 535 -34.72 -1.79 -28.16
C GLY A 535 -33.87 -2.01 -26.90
N THR A 536 -33.82 -3.27 -26.43
CA THR A 536 -33.08 -3.60 -25.19
C THR A 536 -31.56 -3.44 -25.31
N ARG A 537 -30.99 -3.46 -26.51
CA ARG A 537 -29.55 -3.40 -26.77
C ARG A 537 -29.06 -2.05 -27.29
N HIS A 538 -29.95 -1.26 -27.89
CA HIS A 538 -29.62 0.02 -28.48
C HIS A 538 -30.72 1.00 -28.11
N ARG A 539 -30.40 1.97 -27.27
CA ARG A 539 -31.29 3.02 -26.81
C ARG A 539 -30.65 4.36 -27.07
N ILE A 540 -31.43 5.30 -27.54
CA ILE A 540 -31.04 6.70 -27.71
C ILE A 540 -32.01 7.58 -26.91
N VAL A 541 -31.48 8.62 -26.32
CA VAL A 541 -32.32 9.68 -25.75
C VAL A 541 -32.89 10.47 -26.91
N SER A 542 -34.19 10.66 -26.91
CA SER A 542 -34.90 11.37 -27.97
C SER A 542 -36.15 12.05 -27.45
N VAL A 543 -36.65 12.97 -28.23
CA VAL A 543 -37.99 13.56 -28.06
C VAL A 543 -38.94 13.03 -29.12
N SER A 544 -40.15 12.78 -28.72
CA SER A 544 -41.24 12.37 -29.62
C SER A 544 -42.49 13.21 -29.37
N GLY A 545 -43.31 13.34 -30.39
CA GLY A 545 -44.52 14.13 -30.35
C GLY A 545 -44.77 14.85 -31.65
N ASP A 546 -45.98 15.40 -31.80
CA ASP A 546 -46.39 16.18 -33.00
C ASP A 546 -45.50 17.42 -33.20
N VAL A 547 -44.98 17.97 -32.12
CA VAL A 547 -44.07 19.14 -32.11
C VAL A 547 -42.83 18.91 -32.97
N VAL A 548 -42.23 17.69 -32.91
CA VAL A 548 -41.06 17.34 -33.70
C VAL A 548 -41.36 17.30 -35.20
N ASN A 549 -42.52 16.66 -35.54
CA ASN A 549 -42.98 16.58 -36.90
C ASN A 549 -43.31 17.96 -37.46
N MET A 550 -43.91 18.82 -36.62
CA MET A 550 -44.30 20.16 -36.99
C MET A 550 -43.10 21.05 -37.28
N ALA A 551 -42.07 21.04 -36.43
CA ALA A 551 -40.83 21.77 -36.67
C ALA A 551 -40.14 21.35 -37.99
N SER A 552 -40.13 20.04 -38.31
CA SER A 552 -39.61 19.52 -39.56
C SER A 552 -40.40 19.99 -40.78
N ARG A 553 -41.75 20.02 -40.69
CA ARG A 553 -42.62 20.52 -41.76
C ARG A 553 -42.45 22.01 -41.98
N LEU A 554 -42.28 22.78 -40.92
CA LEU A 554 -41.99 24.21 -41.02
C LEU A 554 -40.67 24.46 -41.72
N GLN A 555 -39.63 23.66 -41.46
CA GLN A 555 -38.36 23.73 -42.18
C GLN A 555 -38.54 23.45 -43.70
N GLN A 556 -39.41 22.48 -44.06
CA GLN A 556 -39.73 22.22 -45.45
C GLN A 556 -40.57 23.37 -46.08
N LEU A 557 -41.47 23.99 -45.32
CA LEU A 557 -42.23 25.13 -45.78
C LEU A 557 -41.34 26.34 -46.05
N ALA A 558 -40.32 26.59 -45.21
CA ALA A 558 -39.31 27.60 -45.44
C ALA A 558 -38.57 27.36 -46.78
N LYS A 559 -38.35 26.09 -47.14
CA LYS A 559 -37.79 25.73 -48.44
C LYS A 559 -38.71 26.07 -49.58
N THR A 560 -40.01 25.81 -49.43
CA THR A 560 -41.00 26.09 -50.49
C THR A 560 -41.23 27.58 -50.73
N HIS A 561 -41.15 28.37 -49.66
CA HIS A 561 -41.30 29.84 -49.75
C HIS A 561 -39.97 30.56 -50.00
N HIS A 562 -38.87 29.85 -50.20
CA HIS A 562 -37.52 30.41 -50.40
C HIS A 562 -37.09 31.39 -49.31
N VAL A 563 -37.50 31.14 -48.04
CA VAL A 563 -37.13 31.91 -46.86
C VAL A 563 -36.19 31.14 -45.96
N ALA A 564 -35.52 31.81 -45.05
CA ALA A 564 -34.61 31.15 -44.11
C ALA A 564 -35.31 30.60 -42.89
N LEU A 565 -36.43 31.21 -42.48
CA LEU A 565 -37.16 30.81 -41.26
C LEU A 565 -38.62 30.55 -41.56
N ALA A 566 -39.16 29.49 -40.90
CA ALA A 566 -40.58 29.28 -40.74
C ALA A 566 -40.85 28.80 -39.30
N LEU A 567 -41.58 29.61 -38.55
CA LEU A 567 -41.84 29.43 -37.12
C LEU A 567 -43.34 29.37 -36.88
N SER A 568 -43.79 28.53 -35.96
CA SER A 568 -45.21 28.47 -35.60
C SER A 568 -45.61 29.67 -34.72
N ASP A 569 -46.88 30.03 -34.78
CA ASP A 569 -47.44 31.03 -33.87
C ASP A 569 -47.34 30.57 -32.40
N ALA A 570 -47.48 29.27 -32.12
CA ALA A 570 -47.27 28.69 -30.80
C ALA A 570 -45.88 29.00 -30.22
N LEU A 571 -44.82 29.02 -31.05
CA LEU A 571 -43.47 29.40 -30.61
C LEU A 571 -43.37 30.91 -30.37
N ILE A 572 -43.89 31.71 -31.27
CA ILE A 572 -43.83 33.17 -31.19
C ILE A 572 -44.68 33.72 -30.05
N ALA A 573 -45.80 33.07 -29.75
CA ALA A 573 -46.71 33.45 -28.65
C ALA A 573 -46.29 32.88 -27.28
N SER A 574 -45.29 32.03 -27.22
CA SER A 574 -44.87 31.36 -25.96
C SER A 574 -44.37 32.34 -24.88
N ASP A 575 -43.72 33.44 -25.28
CA ASP A 575 -43.33 34.51 -24.37
C ASP A 575 -43.33 35.90 -25.08
N GLY A 576 -43.47 36.97 -24.32
CA GLY A 576 -43.49 38.32 -24.85
C GLY A 576 -42.19 38.72 -25.59
N PRO A 577 -41.00 38.42 -25.09
CA PRO A 577 -39.75 38.67 -25.80
C PRO A 577 -39.62 37.92 -27.12
N ALA A 578 -40.14 36.69 -27.26
CA ALA A 578 -40.16 35.96 -28.51
C ALA A 578 -40.99 36.68 -29.58
N ARG A 579 -42.14 37.24 -29.19
CA ARG A 579 -42.95 38.07 -30.06
C ARG A 579 -42.23 39.35 -30.50
N ALA A 580 -41.62 40.05 -29.56
CA ALA A 580 -40.86 41.25 -29.84
C ALA A 580 -39.67 40.97 -30.80
N TRP A 581 -39.04 39.80 -30.66
CA TRP A 581 -37.97 39.34 -31.56
C TRP A 581 -38.49 39.14 -32.99
N ALA A 582 -39.67 38.47 -33.14
CA ALA A 582 -40.27 38.21 -34.45
C ALA A 582 -40.65 39.54 -35.17
N ASP A 583 -41.20 40.50 -34.42
CA ASP A 583 -41.54 41.81 -34.91
C ASP A 583 -40.29 42.60 -35.33
N ALA A 584 -39.21 42.55 -34.54
CA ALA A 584 -37.93 43.18 -34.84
C ALA A 584 -37.22 42.56 -36.06
N ALA A 585 -37.40 41.25 -36.27
CA ALA A 585 -36.91 40.51 -37.41
C ALA A 585 -37.73 40.78 -38.70
N GLY A 586 -38.86 41.47 -38.59
CA GLY A 586 -39.72 41.74 -39.75
C GLY A 586 -40.39 40.47 -40.30
N LEU A 587 -40.65 39.47 -39.45
CA LEU A 587 -41.27 38.24 -39.93
C LEU A 587 -42.70 38.52 -40.38
N THR A 588 -43.11 37.91 -41.50
CA THR A 588 -44.46 38.03 -42.03
C THR A 588 -45.30 36.86 -41.55
N SER A 589 -46.49 37.13 -40.98
CA SER A 589 -47.43 36.11 -40.62
C SER A 589 -48.25 35.65 -41.83
N LEU A 590 -48.30 34.34 -42.02
CA LEU A 590 -49.17 33.67 -42.98
C LEU A 590 -50.27 32.96 -42.23
N ALA A 591 -51.47 33.50 -42.31
CA ALA A 591 -52.66 32.89 -41.70
C ALA A 591 -53.15 31.68 -42.51
N ASP A 592 -53.89 30.78 -41.85
CA ASP A 592 -54.64 29.70 -42.44
C ASP A 592 -53.81 28.75 -43.34
N GLN A 593 -52.57 28.48 -42.97
CA GLN A 593 -51.71 27.55 -43.72
C GLN A 593 -52.10 26.10 -43.45
N ALA A 594 -52.50 25.39 -44.51
CA ALA A 594 -52.77 23.97 -44.44
C ALA A 594 -51.47 23.19 -44.42
N LEU A 595 -51.15 22.60 -43.29
CA LEU A 595 -49.97 21.73 -43.15
C LEU A 595 -50.39 20.27 -43.30
N ARG A 596 -49.63 19.50 -44.08
CA ARG A 596 -49.91 18.07 -44.34
C ARG A 596 -50.04 17.27 -43.04
N GLY A 597 -51.24 16.69 -42.80
CA GLY A 597 -51.56 15.86 -41.64
C GLY A 597 -52.00 16.66 -40.39
N ARG A 598 -52.39 17.92 -40.54
CA ARG A 598 -53.13 18.70 -39.55
C ARG A 598 -54.57 18.90 -39.99
N ALA A 599 -55.49 18.78 -39.03
CA ALA A 599 -56.93 18.97 -39.31
C ALA A 599 -57.34 20.46 -39.32
N ALA A 600 -56.60 21.31 -38.62
CA ALA A 600 -56.84 22.77 -38.54
C ALA A 600 -55.69 23.52 -39.22
N PRO A 601 -55.98 24.61 -39.94
CA PRO A 601 -54.96 25.51 -40.46
C PRO A 601 -54.22 26.21 -39.32
N GLU A 602 -52.97 26.57 -39.53
CA GLU A 602 -52.11 27.23 -38.54
C GLU A 602 -51.56 28.57 -39.05
N THR A 603 -51.38 29.54 -38.15
CA THR A 603 -50.64 30.75 -38.45
C THR A 603 -49.14 30.49 -38.31
N ILE A 604 -48.40 30.87 -39.34
CA ILE A 604 -46.96 30.61 -39.45
C ILE A 604 -46.25 31.92 -39.70
N TRP A 605 -45.12 32.12 -39.08
CA TRP A 605 -44.26 33.29 -39.23
C TRP A 605 -43.10 32.93 -40.16
N ILE A 606 -42.92 33.63 -41.27
CA ILE A 606 -41.84 33.37 -42.21
C ILE A 606 -40.98 34.62 -42.47
N GLY A 607 -39.73 34.42 -42.79
CA GLY A 607 -38.80 35.52 -43.12
C GLY A 607 -37.36 35.18 -43.02
N MET A 608 -36.54 36.18 -42.82
CA MET A 608 -35.13 36.08 -42.53
C MET A 608 -34.87 36.41 -41.06
N PRO A 609 -33.82 35.86 -40.42
CA PRO A 609 -33.40 36.34 -39.11
C PRO A 609 -33.00 37.83 -39.16
N PRO A 610 -33.07 38.59 -38.05
CA PRO A 610 -32.63 39.97 -38.03
C PRO A 610 -31.14 40.07 -38.45
N GLU A 611 -30.81 41.16 -39.18
CA GLU A 611 -29.41 41.41 -39.51
C GLU A 611 -28.55 41.57 -38.25
N PRO A 612 -27.31 41.07 -38.25
CA PRO A 612 -26.42 41.19 -37.11
C PRO A 612 -26.28 42.64 -36.69
N ARG A 613 -26.64 42.96 -35.45
CA ARG A 613 -26.33 44.27 -34.88
C ARG A 613 -24.84 44.43 -34.81
N THR A 614 -24.26 45.28 -35.67
CA THR A 614 -22.83 45.66 -35.59
C THR A 614 -22.56 46.10 -34.14
N PRO A 615 -21.66 45.47 -33.41
CA PRO A 615 -21.36 45.91 -32.06
C PRO A 615 -20.90 47.36 -32.10
N ALA A 616 -21.58 48.25 -31.37
CA ALA A 616 -21.19 49.64 -31.22
C ALA A 616 -19.66 49.69 -30.89
N PRO A 617 -18.89 50.58 -31.58
CA PRO A 617 -17.47 50.65 -31.32
C PRO A 617 -17.25 50.88 -29.81
N ARG A 618 -16.50 50.01 -29.19
CA ARG A 618 -16.10 50.17 -27.78
C ARG A 618 -15.50 51.56 -27.65
N ALA A 619 -16.13 52.42 -26.88
CA ALA A 619 -15.60 53.72 -26.49
C ALA A 619 -14.19 53.49 -25.95
N ALA A 620 -13.20 54.14 -26.59
CA ALA A 620 -11.81 54.08 -26.19
C ALA A 620 -11.72 54.50 -24.70
N GLY A 621 -11.53 53.53 -23.84
CA GLY A 621 -11.32 53.75 -22.42
C GLY A 621 -10.05 54.57 -22.26
N THR A 622 -10.23 55.80 -21.75
CA THR A 622 -9.15 56.64 -21.24
C THR A 622 -8.35 55.83 -20.19
N GLY A 623 -7.11 55.49 -20.53
CA GLY A 623 -6.20 54.78 -19.66
C GLY A 623 -5.91 55.54 -18.36
N PRO A 624 -5.82 54.91 -17.22
CA PRO A 624 -5.31 55.54 -15.99
C PRO A 624 -3.80 55.77 -16.10
N GLY A 625 -3.41 56.99 -15.72
CA GLY A 625 -2.05 57.52 -15.79
C GLY A 625 -0.98 56.67 -15.14
N ARG A 626 0.16 56.63 -15.78
CA ARG A 626 1.41 56.14 -15.24
C ARG A 626 1.80 56.98 -14.02
N HIS A 627 1.74 56.40 -12.81
CA HIS A 627 2.52 56.88 -11.67
C HIS A 627 3.95 56.36 -11.75
N THR A 628 4.86 57.24 -12.12
CA THR A 628 6.31 57.08 -11.90
C THR A 628 6.57 57.06 -10.42
N ARG A 629 7.10 55.99 -9.88
CA ARG A 629 7.81 55.96 -8.59
C ARG A 629 9.31 55.98 -8.85
N SER A 630 9.89 57.12 -8.49
CA SER A 630 11.30 57.30 -8.28
C SER A 630 11.86 56.38 -7.22
N GLY A 631 13.05 55.87 -7.47
CA GLY A 631 13.80 55.07 -6.55
C GLY A 631 14.44 55.85 -5.41
N SER A 632 14.76 55.17 -4.34
CA SER A 632 15.95 55.37 -3.49
C SER A 632 16.20 54.07 -2.77
N GLY A 633 17.27 53.55 -2.85
CA GLY A 633 18.34 52.87 -2.37
C GLY A 633 18.58 52.91 -0.87
N ALA A 634 19.10 51.79 -0.39
CA ALA A 634 20.17 51.57 0.62
C ALA A 634 19.93 50.15 1.21
N ALA A 635 20.80 49.19 0.96
CA ALA A 635 21.96 48.79 1.74
C ALA A 635 21.70 48.38 3.22
N GLY A 636 22.06 47.11 3.52
CA GLY A 636 22.57 46.79 4.84
C GLY A 636 21.92 45.60 5.56
N GLY A 637 22.71 44.61 5.81
CA GLY A 637 22.51 43.61 6.85
C GLY A 637 22.39 42.17 6.34
#